data_f2ca7e4db0c5517a637077bc8a3cbd21
#
_entry.id   f2ca7e4db0c5517a637077bc8a3cbd21
#
_cell.length_a   1.000
_cell.length_b   1.000
_cell.length_c   1.000
_cell.angle_alpha   90.00
_cell.angle_beta   90.00
_cell.angle_gamma   90.00
#
_symmetry.space_group_name_H-M   'P 1'
#
loop_
_entity.id
_entity.type
_entity.pdbx_description
1 polymer ?
#
loop_
_entity_poly.entity_id
_entity_poly.type
_entity_poly.pdbx_seq_one_letter_code
_entity_poly.pdbx_strand_id
1 'polypeptide(L)'
;MSFKLTSRFRPTGDQPQAIDELVAGFRGGVPFQTLLGVTGSGKTFTAANVIARLGKPTLVLSHNKTLAAQLYAEFKAFFPDNAVEYFVSYYDYYQPEAYIAASDTYIEKDMAINAEIEKLRLRATASLLSGREDVIVISSVSCLYGMADPKAFEEKIIRLEEGQRYTQEQLKRELVLNHYVNDRITFSPGYFRVKGDTLDIFPAVEGFEGVAYRVTFWDDEIERIASFDPASGREYGPMSRLIIHPANLFVTTQDQVNRAVSEIDVDLGGRVAELEAEGKPYEAKRLYERTTYDLEMIRELGYCSGIENYSRYFDGRRPGERPFCLLDYFPKDFLLIIDESHVTVPQIHAMYGGDRSRKISLVEHGFRLPAALDNRPLTFDEFDSLTDRILYISATPAEYELMKSEGVVVEQLIRPTGLLDPPIEVRPTLHQVDDLEHEIQIAIERGERVLVTTLTKRMAEELSEYLLRHGVSCSYIHSDVDTLTRVQIMEDLRKGTYDVLIGVNLLREGLDLPEVALVAVLDADKEGFLRSHRSLTQTAGRAARNVNGRVIFYADKVTESMRLTIDETARRRAKQIAYNEEHGLTPQQIVKNSSAVFPDKKSSGEPQAYIEAAPDAPVEDPIEQLLSPDQLRSLMESKRAEMMAAAKELDFIEAARLRNELQRLEEKIRLLQ
;
A
#
# COMPACT_ATOMS: atom_id res chain seq x y z
N MET A 1 -21.69 -7.06 -16.08
CA MET A 1 -22.31 -7.57 -14.83
C MET A 1 -22.61 -6.37 -13.94
N SER A 2 -23.61 -6.41 -13.06
CA SER A 2 -23.92 -5.31 -12.15
C SER A 2 -23.29 -5.58 -10.78
N PHE A 3 -22.94 -4.52 -10.05
CA PHE A 3 -22.50 -4.66 -8.66
C PHE A 3 -23.61 -5.22 -7.79
N LYS A 4 -23.25 -6.19 -6.93
CA LYS A 4 -24.15 -6.83 -5.98
C LYS A 4 -23.61 -6.62 -4.57
N LEU A 5 -24.15 -5.60 -3.90
CA LEU A 5 -23.76 -5.30 -2.52
C LEU A 5 -24.36 -6.34 -1.57
N THR A 6 -23.50 -7.00 -0.81
CA THR A 6 -23.83 -7.95 0.25
C THR A 6 -23.44 -7.38 1.60
N SER A 7 -24.40 -7.17 2.49
CA SER A 7 -24.12 -6.64 3.83
C SER A 7 -25.16 -7.09 4.84
N ARG A 8 -24.72 -7.31 6.08
CA ARG A 8 -25.62 -7.50 7.24
C ARG A 8 -26.16 -6.17 7.77
N PHE A 9 -25.55 -5.06 7.36
CA PHE A 9 -25.92 -3.72 7.80
C PHE A 9 -26.88 -3.08 6.80
N ARG A 10 -27.72 -2.20 7.32
CA ARG A 10 -28.53 -1.28 6.52
C ARG A 10 -28.06 0.14 6.75
N PRO A 11 -28.15 1.03 5.78
CA PRO A 11 -27.82 2.43 5.98
C PRO A 11 -28.66 3.03 7.12
N THR A 12 -27.98 3.70 8.06
CA THR A 12 -28.58 4.32 9.25
C THR A 12 -28.00 5.71 9.51
N GLY A 13 -28.62 6.50 10.36
CA GLY A 13 -28.17 7.86 10.65
C GLY A 13 -28.23 8.77 9.43
N ASP A 14 -27.13 9.45 9.16
CA ASP A 14 -26.96 10.33 7.99
C ASP A 14 -26.69 9.53 6.69
N GLN A 15 -26.37 8.21 6.77
CA GLN A 15 -25.96 7.42 5.61
C GLN A 15 -27.02 7.38 4.47
N PRO A 16 -28.32 7.15 4.73
CA PRO A 16 -29.32 7.13 3.65
C PRO A 16 -29.34 8.43 2.87
N GLN A 17 -29.38 9.56 3.56
CA GLN A 17 -29.38 10.90 2.95
C GLN A 17 -28.08 11.13 2.18
N ALA A 18 -26.91 10.86 2.77
CA ALA A 18 -25.62 11.02 2.13
C ALA A 18 -25.49 10.20 0.84
N ILE A 19 -25.95 8.94 0.85
CA ILE A 19 -25.94 8.08 -0.32
C ILE A 19 -26.85 8.66 -1.42
N ASP A 20 -28.06 9.10 -1.07
CA ASP A 20 -29.03 9.65 -2.02
C ASP A 20 -28.51 10.95 -2.65
N GLU A 21 -27.96 11.86 -1.86
CA GLU A 21 -27.37 13.13 -2.32
C GLU A 21 -26.18 12.91 -3.26
N LEU A 22 -25.22 12.04 -2.88
CA LEU A 22 -24.04 11.72 -3.69
C LEU A 22 -24.43 11.07 -5.02
N VAL A 23 -25.35 10.10 -5.00
CA VAL A 23 -25.81 9.42 -6.21
C VAL A 23 -26.61 10.37 -7.11
N ALA A 24 -27.48 11.20 -6.55
CA ALA A 24 -28.22 12.21 -7.29
C ALA A 24 -27.27 13.24 -7.93
N GLY A 25 -26.27 13.72 -7.20
CA GLY A 25 -25.26 14.64 -7.71
C GLY A 25 -24.49 14.06 -8.90
N PHE A 26 -23.95 12.83 -8.79
CA PHE A 26 -23.24 12.20 -9.91
C PHE A 26 -24.13 11.89 -11.11
N ARG A 27 -25.38 11.50 -10.89
CA ARG A 27 -26.36 11.31 -11.99
C ARG A 27 -26.77 12.62 -12.62
N GLY A 28 -26.81 13.70 -11.83
CA GLY A 28 -27.07 15.06 -12.29
C GLY A 28 -25.89 15.71 -13.02
N GLY A 29 -24.73 15.03 -13.13
CA GLY A 29 -23.55 15.53 -13.83
C GLY A 29 -22.59 16.36 -12.98
N VAL A 30 -22.75 16.40 -11.65
CA VAL A 30 -21.78 17.03 -10.74
C VAL A 30 -20.50 16.18 -10.73
N PRO A 31 -19.35 16.73 -11.19
CA PRO A 31 -18.15 15.92 -11.40
C PRO A 31 -17.40 15.64 -10.08
N PHE A 32 -17.42 16.57 -9.15
CA PHE A 32 -16.65 16.49 -7.90
C PHE A 32 -17.54 16.67 -6.70
N GLN A 33 -17.50 15.73 -5.78
CA GLN A 33 -18.30 15.78 -4.55
C GLN A 33 -17.44 15.44 -3.34
N THR A 34 -17.75 16.05 -2.20
CA THR A 34 -17.03 15.83 -0.94
C THR A 34 -17.95 15.23 0.11
N LEU A 35 -17.58 14.06 0.65
CA LEU A 35 -18.20 13.44 1.80
C LEU A 35 -17.39 13.78 3.06
N LEU A 36 -17.94 14.63 3.92
CA LEU A 36 -17.41 14.87 5.26
C LEU A 36 -17.97 13.80 6.19
N GLY A 37 -17.16 12.78 6.48
CA GLY A 37 -17.59 11.68 7.34
C GLY A 37 -16.67 11.53 8.54
N VAL A 38 -17.22 11.63 9.75
CA VAL A 38 -16.45 11.43 10.98
C VAL A 38 -15.96 9.99 11.11
N THR A 39 -14.91 9.79 11.89
CA THR A 39 -14.40 8.45 12.19
C THR A 39 -15.48 7.60 12.84
N GLY A 40 -15.70 6.39 12.32
CA GLY A 40 -16.74 5.47 12.84
C GLY A 40 -18.16 5.72 12.33
N SER A 41 -18.39 6.67 11.40
CA SER A 41 -19.70 6.89 10.78
C SER A 41 -20.04 5.86 9.67
N GLY A 42 -19.08 5.01 9.26
CA GLY A 42 -19.29 4.02 8.21
C GLY A 42 -19.10 4.56 6.79
N LYS A 43 -18.13 5.46 6.59
CA LYS A 43 -17.78 6.04 5.27
C LYS A 43 -17.59 5.01 4.17
N THR A 44 -16.86 3.91 4.46
CA THR A 44 -16.63 2.81 3.51
C THR A 44 -17.94 2.16 3.06
N PHE A 45 -18.88 1.97 3.99
CA PHE A 45 -20.19 1.40 3.66
C PHE A 45 -21.04 2.36 2.80
N THR A 46 -20.96 3.66 3.08
CA THR A 46 -21.60 4.69 2.22
C THR A 46 -20.99 4.68 0.82
N ALA A 47 -19.67 4.65 0.70
CA ALA A 47 -18.97 4.53 -0.58
C ALA A 47 -19.39 3.26 -1.35
N ALA A 48 -19.48 2.11 -0.67
CA ALA A 48 -19.94 0.86 -1.28
C ALA A 48 -21.38 0.96 -1.83
N ASN A 49 -22.29 1.62 -1.11
CA ASN A 49 -23.65 1.88 -1.59
C ASN A 49 -23.68 2.82 -2.80
N VAL A 50 -22.82 3.85 -2.81
CA VAL A 50 -22.69 4.78 -3.96
C VAL A 50 -22.21 4.01 -5.19
N ILE A 51 -21.16 3.18 -5.06
CA ILE A 51 -20.65 2.31 -6.13
C ILE A 51 -21.74 1.42 -6.68
N ALA A 52 -22.45 0.68 -5.80
CA ALA A 52 -23.51 -0.25 -6.20
C ALA A 52 -24.64 0.44 -6.97
N ARG A 53 -25.01 1.67 -6.57
CA ARG A 53 -26.09 2.42 -7.21
C ARG A 53 -25.68 3.14 -8.51
N LEU A 54 -24.41 3.53 -8.64
CA LEU A 54 -23.89 4.14 -9.86
C LEU A 54 -23.56 3.09 -10.92
N GLY A 55 -23.12 1.91 -10.52
CA GLY A 55 -22.83 0.79 -11.41
C GLY A 55 -21.63 1.04 -12.32
N LYS A 56 -20.62 1.80 -11.87
CA LYS A 56 -19.45 2.16 -12.68
C LYS A 56 -18.17 1.52 -12.13
N PRO A 57 -17.24 1.11 -13.02
CA PRO A 57 -15.89 0.74 -12.58
C PRO A 57 -15.32 1.80 -11.65
N THR A 58 -14.71 1.37 -10.55
CA THR A 58 -14.30 2.30 -9.49
C THR A 58 -12.85 2.07 -9.10
N LEU A 59 -12.10 3.17 -9.00
CA LEU A 59 -10.79 3.22 -8.37
C LEU A 59 -10.91 3.86 -6.99
N VAL A 60 -10.43 3.19 -5.95
CA VAL A 60 -10.34 3.74 -4.59
C VAL A 60 -8.88 3.98 -4.27
N LEU A 61 -8.51 5.24 -4.10
CA LEU A 61 -7.15 5.65 -3.72
C LEU A 61 -7.03 5.86 -2.23
N SER A 62 -5.97 5.31 -1.67
CA SER A 62 -5.54 5.50 -0.29
C SER A 62 -4.09 6.00 -0.24
N HIS A 63 -3.73 6.73 0.81
CA HIS A 63 -2.41 7.32 0.96
C HIS A 63 -1.31 6.32 1.37
N ASN A 64 -1.66 5.13 1.88
CA ASN A 64 -0.69 4.09 2.26
C ASN A 64 -1.20 2.67 2.00
N LYS A 65 -0.27 1.68 2.00
CA LYS A 65 -0.56 0.27 1.75
C LYS A 65 -1.46 -0.37 2.81
N THR A 66 -1.27 -0.03 4.08
CA THR A 66 -2.00 -0.62 5.21
C THR A 66 -3.49 -0.27 5.15
N LEU A 67 -3.80 1.01 4.91
CA LEU A 67 -5.18 1.45 4.74
C LEU A 67 -5.80 0.87 3.46
N ALA A 68 -5.02 0.80 2.37
CA ALA A 68 -5.47 0.15 1.14
C ALA A 68 -5.82 -1.33 1.38
N ALA A 69 -5.03 -2.08 2.17
CA ALA A 69 -5.31 -3.47 2.51
C ALA A 69 -6.58 -3.61 3.36
N GLN A 70 -6.79 -2.71 4.32
CA GLN A 70 -8.03 -2.69 5.11
C GLN A 70 -9.24 -2.41 4.22
N LEU A 71 -9.18 -1.40 3.35
CA LEU A 71 -10.26 -1.08 2.40
C LEU A 71 -10.53 -2.25 1.45
N TYR A 72 -9.48 -2.91 0.95
CA TYR A 72 -9.63 -4.10 0.11
C TYR A 72 -10.43 -5.20 0.81
N ALA A 73 -10.09 -5.52 2.06
CA ALA A 73 -10.81 -6.52 2.83
C ALA A 73 -12.29 -6.13 3.07
N GLU A 74 -12.56 -4.85 3.39
CA GLU A 74 -13.91 -4.33 3.58
C GLU A 74 -14.72 -4.39 2.27
N PHE A 75 -14.18 -3.90 1.15
CA PHE A 75 -14.86 -3.94 -0.15
C PHE A 75 -15.06 -5.37 -0.67
N LYS A 76 -14.10 -6.27 -0.45
CA LYS A 76 -14.23 -7.69 -0.80
C LYS A 76 -15.37 -8.37 -0.03
N ALA A 77 -15.56 -7.99 1.24
CA ALA A 77 -16.70 -8.48 2.03
C ALA A 77 -18.04 -7.89 1.55
N PHE A 78 -18.06 -6.63 1.09
CA PHE A 78 -19.26 -6.01 0.54
C PHE A 78 -19.61 -6.50 -0.87
N PHE A 79 -18.65 -6.92 -1.67
CA PHE A 79 -18.81 -7.33 -3.05
C PHE A 79 -18.16 -8.70 -3.33
N PRO A 80 -18.62 -9.78 -2.66
CA PRO A 80 -17.98 -11.09 -2.79
C PRO A 80 -18.07 -11.68 -4.20
N ASP A 81 -19.13 -11.33 -4.96
CA ASP A 81 -19.42 -11.84 -6.30
C ASP A 81 -18.84 -10.96 -7.43
N ASN A 82 -18.28 -9.80 -7.11
CA ASN A 82 -17.73 -8.84 -8.07
C ASN A 82 -16.17 -8.84 -8.05
N ALA A 83 -15.57 -8.26 -9.07
CA ALA A 83 -14.12 -8.11 -9.14
C ALA A 83 -13.64 -6.98 -8.22
N VAL A 84 -13.19 -7.34 -7.03
CA VAL A 84 -12.49 -6.42 -6.12
C VAL A 84 -11.02 -6.77 -6.15
N GLU A 85 -10.19 -5.83 -6.60
CA GLU A 85 -8.79 -6.03 -6.91
C GLU A 85 -7.88 -5.12 -6.06
N TYR A 86 -6.65 -5.56 -5.82
CA TYR A 86 -5.67 -4.86 -5.00
C TYR A 86 -4.47 -4.44 -5.83
N PHE A 87 -4.14 -3.15 -5.81
CA PHE A 87 -3.07 -2.60 -6.63
C PHE A 87 -2.22 -1.61 -5.84
N VAL A 88 -1.13 -2.09 -5.24
CA VAL A 88 -0.19 -1.24 -4.48
C VAL A 88 1.22 -1.43 -5.00
N SER A 89 2.20 -0.71 -4.45
CA SER A 89 3.61 -0.94 -4.76
C SER A 89 4.00 -2.39 -4.40
N TYR A 90 4.63 -3.09 -5.33
CA TYR A 90 5.04 -4.48 -5.18
C TYR A 90 6.41 -4.65 -4.52
N TYR A 91 7.00 -3.56 -4.01
CA TYR A 91 8.23 -3.61 -3.24
C TYR A 91 7.94 -3.80 -1.75
N ASP A 92 8.54 -4.79 -1.12
CA ASP A 92 8.56 -4.93 0.35
C ASP A 92 9.52 -3.91 0.95
N TYR A 93 10.67 -3.75 0.28
CA TYR A 93 11.65 -2.71 0.57
C TYR A 93 12.02 -1.99 -0.73
N TYR A 94 12.18 -0.68 -0.68
CA TYR A 94 12.59 0.14 -1.81
C TYR A 94 13.46 1.31 -1.39
N GLN A 95 14.73 1.26 -1.77
CA GLN A 95 15.66 2.37 -1.70
C GLN A 95 15.89 2.91 -3.11
N PRO A 96 15.40 4.11 -3.42
CA PRO A 96 15.62 4.69 -4.74
C PRO A 96 17.09 5.06 -4.95
N GLU A 97 17.57 4.88 -6.19
CA GLU A 97 18.85 5.39 -6.62
C GLU A 97 18.91 6.91 -6.43
N ALA A 98 19.98 7.43 -5.82
CA ALA A 98 20.17 8.85 -5.60
C ALA A 98 21.66 9.24 -5.62
N TYR A 99 21.95 10.51 -5.92
CA TYR A 99 23.26 11.08 -5.78
C TYR A 99 23.21 12.39 -5.00
N ILE A 100 24.00 12.47 -3.94
CA ILE A 100 24.11 13.63 -3.06
C ILE A 100 25.41 14.36 -3.39
N ALA A 101 25.34 15.39 -4.21
CA ALA A 101 26.52 16.12 -4.69
C ALA A 101 27.33 16.77 -3.56
N ALA A 102 26.68 17.21 -2.47
CA ALA A 102 27.36 17.85 -1.34
C ALA A 102 28.35 16.92 -0.59
N SER A 103 28.11 15.62 -0.58
CA SER A 103 28.96 14.61 0.08
C SER A 103 29.62 13.65 -0.91
N ASP A 104 29.44 13.85 -2.22
CA ASP A 104 29.88 12.94 -3.30
C ASP A 104 29.44 11.48 -3.02
N THR A 105 28.21 11.32 -2.56
CA THR A 105 27.69 10.01 -2.14
C THR A 105 26.67 9.50 -3.16
N TYR A 106 26.99 8.38 -3.80
CA TYR A 106 26.05 7.65 -4.62
C TYR A 106 25.35 6.57 -3.80
N ILE A 107 24.03 6.58 -3.83
CA ILE A 107 23.17 5.59 -3.21
C ILE A 107 22.65 4.68 -4.32
N GLU A 108 23.05 3.43 -4.27
CA GLU A 108 22.58 2.43 -5.22
C GLU A 108 21.11 2.08 -4.96
N LYS A 109 20.38 1.75 -6.03
CA LYS A 109 19.01 1.24 -5.93
C LYS A 109 19.04 -0.12 -5.27
N ASP A 110 18.27 -0.26 -4.19
CA ASP A 110 18.04 -1.53 -3.53
C ASP A 110 16.53 -1.79 -3.39
N MET A 111 16.10 -3.04 -3.62
CA MET A 111 14.68 -3.39 -3.59
C MET A 111 14.46 -4.88 -3.36
N ALA A 112 13.42 -5.18 -2.61
CA ALA A 112 12.86 -6.53 -2.49
C ALA A 112 11.47 -6.55 -3.14
N ILE A 113 11.27 -7.45 -4.11
CA ILE A 113 10.00 -7.60 -4.84
C ILE A 113 9.13 -8.64 -4.16
N ASN A 114 7.88 -8.28 -3.88
CA ASN A 114 6.86 -9.18 -3.41
C ASN A 114 6.11 -9.80 -4.60
N ALA A 115 6.40 -11.07 -4.87
CA ALA A 115 5.81 -11.80 -5.99
C ALA A 115 4.28 -11.95 -5.89
N GLU A 116 3.72 -11.98 -4.68
CA GLU A 116 2.26 -12.09 -4.49
C GLU A 116 1.56 -10.77 -4.84
N ILE A 117 2.13 -9.63 -4.41
CA ILE A 117 1.60 -8.31 -4.78
C ILE A 117 1.73 -8.09 -6.29
N GLU A 118 2.84 -8.52 -6.91
CA GLU A 118 3.01 -8.43 -8.36
C GLU A 118 1.90 -9.17 -9.12
N LYS A 119 1.55 -10.37 -8.67
CA LYS A 119 0.44 -11.14 -9.21
C LYS A 119 -0.92 -10.45 -9.00
N LEU A 120 -1.18 -9.88 -7.82
CA LEU A 120 -2.41 -9.11 -7.56
C LEU A 120 -2.53 -7.90 -8.49
N ARG A 121 -1.42 -7.22 -8.80
CA ARG A 121 -1.38 -6.14 -9.79
C ARG A 121 -1.72 -6.63 -11.19
N LEU A 122 -1.15 -7.76 -11.60
CA LEU A 122 -1.45 -8.39 -12.88
C LEU A 122 -2.94 -8.77 -12.98
N ARG A 123 -3.52 -9.29 -11.90
CA ARG A 123 -4.95 -9.59 -11.81
C ARG A 123 -5.82 -8.36 -11.95
N ALA A 124 -5.46 -7.25 -11.29
CA ALA A 124 -6.19 -5.98 -11.41
C ALA A 124 -6.21 -5.47 -12.87
N THR A 125 -5.06 -5.51 -13.57
CA THR A 125 -4.99 -5.11 -14.97
C THR A 125 -5.80 -6.04 -15.88
N ALA A 126 -5.74 -7.34 -15.65
CA ALA A 126 -6.53 -8.32 -16.40
C ALA A 126 -8.05 -8.10 -16.19
N SER A 127 -8.50 -7.86 -14.96
CA SER A 127 -9.90 -7.57 -14.65
C SER A 127 -10.39 -6.31 -15.36
N LEU A 128 -9.59 -5.25 -15.41
CA LEU A 128 -9.92 -3.99 -16.10
C LEU A 128 -10.03 -4.18 -17.62
N LEU A 129 -9.12 -4.95 -18.23
CA LEU A 129 -9.10 -5.21 -19.67
C LEU A 129 -10.03 -6.35 -20.12
N SER A 130 -10.68 -7.05 -19.19
CA SER A 130 -11.63 -8.13 -19.51
C SER A 130 -12.96 -7.66 -20.09
N GLY A 131 -13.21 -6.34 -20.13
CA GLY A 131 -14.48 -5.74 -20.52
C GLY A 131 -15.57 -5.82 -19.42
N ARG A 132 -15.22 -6.17 -18.19
CA ARG A 132 -16.12 -6.12 -17.03
C ARG A 132 -16.34 -4.67 -16.62
N GLU A 133 -17.59 -4.36 -16.25
CA GLU A 133 -17.95 -3.04 -15.70
C GLU A 133 -18.07 -3.07 -14.16
N ASP A 134 -18.07 -4.28 -13.56
CA ASP A 134 -18.22 -4.50 -12.13
C ASP A 134 -16.87 -4.68 -11.41
N VAL A 135 -15.92 -3.80 -11.70
CA VAL A 135 -14.56 -3.84 -11.16
C VAL A 135 -14.33 -2.71 -10.16
N ILE A 136 -13.83 -3.05 -8.98
CA ILE A 136 -13.35 -2.11 -7.97
C ILE A 136 -11.86 -2.38 -7.77
N VAL A 137 -11.01 -1.39 -7.98
CA VAL A 137 -9.59 -1.49 -7.69
C VAL A 137 -9.26 -0.63 -6.48
N ILE A 138 -8.69 -1.25 -5.45
CA ILE A 138 -8.19 -0.54 -4.28
C ILE A 138 -6.69 -0.34 -4.45
N SER A 139 -6.25 0.91 -4.43
CA SER A 139 -4.85 1.25 -4.71
C SER A 139 -4.27 2.27 -3.73
N SER A 140 -2.95 2.26 -3.63
CA SER A 140 -2.20 3.39 -3.09
C SER A 140 -1.82 4.35 -4.22
N VAL A 141 -1.28 5.52 -3.88
CA VAL A 141 -0.79 6.51 -4.86
C VAL A 141 0.29 5.96 -5.82
N SER A 142 0.84 4.77 -5.55
CA SER A 142 1.76 4.07 -6.46
C SER A 142 1.17 3.74 -7.83
N CYS A 143 -0.15 3.75 -7.98
CA CYS A 143 -0.83 3.55 -9.26
C CYS A 143 -0.57 4.66 -10.30
N LEU A 144 -0.02 5.81 -9.86
CA LEU A 144 0.31 6.96 -10.69
C LEU A 144 1.71 6.87 -11.31
N TYR A 145 2.49 5.84 -10.95
CA TYR A 145 3.78 5.54 -11.59
C TYR A 145 3.60 4.78 -12.90
N GLY A 146 4.65 4.82 -13.72
CA GLY A 146 4.68 4.21 -15.04
C GLY A 146 4.31 2.72 -15.05
N MET A 147 3.45 2.37 -16.00
CA MET A 147 3.03 1.02 -16.34
C MET A 147 3.22 0.76 -17.83
N ALA A 148 3.04 -0.48 -18.27
CA ALA A 148 3.01 -0.84 -19.69
C ALA A 148 1.81 -0.17 -20.40
N ASP A 149 1.91 -0.04 -21.73
CA ASP A 149 0.78 0.39 -22.57
C ASP A 149 -0.37 -0.62 -22.46
N PRO A 150 -1.58 -0.22 -22.03
CA PRO A 150 -2.73 -1.13 -21.94
C PRO A 150 -3.08 -1.79 -23.27
N LYS A 151 -2.90 -1.11 -24.40
CA LYS A 151 -3.15 -1.69 -25.74
C LYS A 151 -2.16 -2.80 -26.06
N ALA A 152 -0.86 -2.57 -25.78
CA ALA A 152 0.16 -3.59 -26.00
C ALA A 152 -0.08 -4.83 -25.14
N PHE A 153 -0.59 -4.66 -23.91
CA PHE A 153 -0.99 -5.77 -23.05
C PHE A 153 -2.22 -6.50 -23.61
N GLU A 154 -3.24 -5.76 -24.06
CA GLU A 154 -4.48 -6.33 -24.62
C GLU A 154 -4.22 -7.15 -25.90
N GLU A 155 -3.33 -6.70 -26.78
CA GLU A 155 -2.93 -7.40 -27.98
C GLU A 155 -2.25 -8.75 -27.72
N LYS A 156 -1.71 -8.95 -26.53
CA LYS A 156 -1.05 -10.19 -26.10
C LYS A 156 -1.99 -11.20 -25.44
N ILE A 157 -3.24 -10.84 -25.19
CA ILE A 157 -4.23 -11.74 -24.60
C ILE A 157 -4.55 -12.83 -25.62
N ILE A 158 -4.30 -14.10 -25.25
CA ILE A 158 -4.63 -15.27 -26.06
C ILE A 158 -6.10 -15.62 -25.81
N ARG A 159 -6.88 -15.71 -26.89
CA ARG A 159 -8.30 -16.09 -26.86
C ARG A 159 -8.48 -17.39 -27.63
N LEU A 160 -8.94 -18.43 -26.95
CA LEU A 160 -9.15 -19.76 -27.51
C LEU A 160 -10.65 -20.12 -27.45
N GLU A 161 -11.16 -20.76 -28.50
CA GLU A 161 -12.51 -21.29 -28.58
C GLU A 161 -12.49 -22.76 -29.06
N GLU A 162 -13.40 -23.61 -28.57
CA GLU A 162 -13.60 -24.95 -29.11
C GLU A 162 -13.98 -24.89 -30.60
N GLY A 163 -13.42 -25.76 -31.44
CA GLY A 163 -13.62 -25.75 -32.85
C GLY A 163 -12.80 -24.70 -33.62
N GLN A 164 -11.97 -23.91 -32.93
CA GLN A 164 -11.12 -22.92 -33.56
C GLN A 164 -9.93 -23.61 -34.26
N ARG A 165 -9.65 -23.21 -35.51
CA ARG A 165 -8.40 -23.57 -36.16
C ARG A 165 -7.21 -22.89 -35.45
N TYR A 166 -6.42 -23.71 -34.76
CA TYR A 166 -5.32 -23.24 -33.94
C TYR A 166 -4.38 -24.40 -33.63
N THR A 167 -3.11 -24.28 -34.03
CA THR A 167 -2.16 -25.38 -33.84
C THR A 167 -1.55 -25.36 -32.43
N GLN A 168 -1.18 -26.55 -31.93
CA GLN A 168 -0.49 -26.67 -30.63
C GLN A 168 0.86 -25.89 -30.66
N GLU A 169 1.58 -25.89 -31.77
CA GLU A 169 2.84 -25.15 -31.92
C GLU A 169 2.65 -23.64 -31.87
N GLN A 170 1.55 -23.12 -32.43
CA GLN A 170 1.20 -21.73 -32.36
C GLN A 170 0.93 -21.34 -30.92
N LEU A 171 0.13 -22.10 -30.18
CA LEU A 171 -0.16 -21.83 -28.77
C LEU A 171 1.10 -21.88 -27.90
N LYS A 172 1.99 -22.86 -28.09
CA LYS A 172 3.27 -22.92 -27.38
C LYS A 172 4.10 -21.67 -27.60
N ARG A 173 4.19 -21.22 -28.86
CA ARG A 173 4.95 -20.02 -29.21
C ARG A 173 4.38 -18.76 -28.54
N GLU A 174 3.07 -18.60 -28.58
CA GLU A 174 2.40 -17.45 -27.98
C GLU A 174 2.53 -17.46 -26.44
N LEU A 175 2.42 -18.61 -25.79
CA LEU A 175 2.66 -18.75 -24.36
C LEU A 175 4.08 -18.35 -23.97
N VAL A 176 5.09 -18.80 -24.70
CA VAL A 176 6.49 -18.40 -24.45
C VAL A 176 6.69 -16.90 -24.66
N LEU A 177 6.11 -16.32 -25.72
CA LEU A 177 6.13 -14.87 -25.95
C LEU A 177 5.41 -14.07 -24.86
N ASN A 178 4.48 -14.69 -24.15
CA ASN A 178 3.77 -14.13 -23.02
C ASN A 178 4.42 -14.48 -21.67
N HIS A 179 5.69 -14.88 -21.68
CA HIS A 179 6.50 -15.22 -20.49
C HIS A 179 6.03 -16.43 -19.68
N TYR A 180 5.25 -17.35 -20.29
CA TYR A 180 4.96 -18.63 -19.69
C TYR A 180 6.16 -19.58 -19.82
N VAL A 181 6.43 -20.34 -18.75
CA VAL A 181 7.53 -21.28 -18.68
C VAL A 181 7.05 -22.68 -19.05
N ASN A 182 7.72 -23.33 -20.00
CA ASN A 182 7.47 -24.74 -20.31
C ASN A 182 8.26 -25.64 -19.36
N ASP A 183 7.60 -26.22 -18.38
CA ASP A 183 8.20 -27.16 -17.46
C ASP A 183 7.28 -28.37 -17.25
N ARG A 184 7.89 -29.58 -17.27
CA ARG A 184 7.16 -30.84 -17.05
C ARG A 184 7.09 -31.24 -15.58
N ILE A 185 7.99 -30.73 -14.75
CA ILE A 185 8.15 -31.09 -13.35
C ILE A 185 7.41 -30.09 -12.48
N THR A 186 7.73 -28.81 -12.63
CA THR A 186 7.11 -27.72 -11.88
C THR A 186 5.87 -27.23 -12.62
N PHE A 187 4.70 -27.33 -11.99
CA PHE A 187 3.46 -26.85 -12.57
C PHE A 187 2.79 -25.90 -11.58
N SER A 188 3.05 -24.62 -11.76
CA SER A 188 2.59 -23.51 -10.92
C SER A 188 2.05 -22.36 -11.79
N PRO A 189 1.38 -21.34 -11.24
CA PRO A 189 0.90 -20.20 -12.02
C PRO A 189 1.99 -19.58 -12.91
N GLY A 190 1.69 -19.36 -14.18
CA GLY A 190 2.64 -18.89 -15.20
C GLY A 190 3.39 -20.02 -15.93
N TYR A 191 3.01 -21.30 -15.69
CA TYR A 191 3.63 -22.45 -16.33
C TYR A 191 2.68 -23.17 -17.28
N PHE A 192 3.25 -23.83 -18.28
CA PHE A 192 2.52 -24.76 -19.13
C PHE A 192 3.33 -26.04 -19.36
N ARG A 193 2.66 -27.12 -19.70
CA ARG A 193 3.29 -28.40 -20.03
C ARG A 193 2.56 -29.08 -21.20
N VAL A 194 3.32 -29.78 -22.00
CA VAL A 194 2.80 -30.51 -23.18
C VAL A 194 2.84 -32.00 -22.91
N LYS A 195 1.73 -32.69 -23.21
CA LYS A 195 1.62 -34.14 -23.08
C LYS A 195 0.81 -34.72 -24.25
N GLY A 196 1.53 -35.19 -25.30
CA GLY A 196 0.90 -35.63 -26.52
C GLY A 196 0.11 -34.51 -27.20
N ASP A 197 -1.14 -34.76 -27.53
CA ASP A 197 -2.04 -33.79 -28.17
C ASP A 197 -2.69 -32.81 -27.19
N THR A 198 -2.29 -32.85 -25.92
CA THR A 198 -2.82 -31.96 -24.89
C THR A 198 -1.76 -30.96 -24.43
N LEU A 199 -2.23 -29.75 -24.08
CA LEU A 199 -1.44 -28.71 -23.49
C LEU A 199 -2.15 -28.21 -22.23
N ASP A 200 -1.51 -28.46 -21.06
CA ASP A 200 -2.00 -27.98 -19.76
C ASP A 200 -1.38 -26.61 -19.48
N ILE A 201 -2.22 -25.63 -19.11
CA ILE A 201 -1.82 -24.26 -18.81
C ILE A 201 -2.26 -23.92 -17.40
N PHE A 202 -1.32 -23.44 -16.58
CA PHE A 202 -1.63 -22.86 -15.29
C PHE A 202 -1.52 -21.34 -15.39
N PRO A 203 -2.63 -20.62 -15.58
CA PRO A 203 -2.60 -19.20 -15.84
C PRO A 203 -1.92 -18.41 -14.73
N ALA A 204 -1.19 -17.37 -15.12
CA ALA A 204 -0.53 -16.50 -14.15
C ALA A 204 -1.50 -15.65 -13.34
N VAL A 205 -2.67 -15.34 -13.91
CA VAL A 205 -3.72 -14.50 -13.29
C VAL A 205 -4.76 -15.34 -12.55
N GLU A 206 -5.40 -16.26 -13.25
CA GLU A 206 -6.51 -17.06 -12.69
C GLU A 206 -6.02 -18.26 -11.87
N GLY A 207 -4.75 -18.62 -11.97
CA GLY A 207 -4.12 -19.68 -11.20
C GLY A 207 -4.16 -19.50 -9.68
N PHE A 208 -4.50 -18.30 -9.20
CA PHE A 208 -4.72 -18.03 -7.77
C PHE A 208 -5.90 -18.81 -7.17
N GLU A 209 -6.89 -19.14 -7.99
CA GLU A 209 -8.04 -19.94 -7.55
C GLU A 209 -7.73 -21.45 -7.59
N GLY A 210 -6.47 -21.81 -7.91
CA GLY A 210 -6.05 -23.20 -7.99
C GLY A 210 -6.64 -23.93 -9.20
N VAL A 211 -6.99 -23.20 -10.26
CA VAL A 211 -7.58 -23.76 -11.49
C VAL A 211 -6.56 -23.71 -12.62
N ALA A 212 -6.35 -24.85 -13.26
CA ALA A 212 -5.58 -24.96 -14.49
C ALA A 212 -6.49 -25.37 -15.66
N TYR A 213 -6.03 -25.13 -16.88
CA TYR A 213 -6.79 -25.42 -18.09
C TYR A 213 -6.06 -26.42 -18.96
N ARG A 214 -6.81 -27.33 -19.57
CA ARG A 214 -6.34 -28.31 -20.53
C ARG A 214 -6.95 -28.01 -21.89
N VAL A 215 -6.09 -27.83 -22.91
CA VAL A 215 -6.47 -27.67 -24.30
C VAL A 215 -6.06 -28.94 -25.04
N THR A 216 -7.03 -29.63 -25.64
CA THR A 216 -6.83 -30.83 -26.43
C THR A 216 -6.93 -30.45 -27.92
N PHE A 217 -5.97 -30.91 -28.72
CA PHE A 217 -5.90 -30.61 -30.14
C PHE A 217 -6.22 -31.86 -30.94
N TRP A 218 -6.93 -31.68 -32.05
CA TRP A 218 -7.08 -32.68 -33.10
C TRP A 218 -6.57 -32.06 -34.42
N ASP A 219 -5.39 -32.49 -34.86
CA ASP A 219 -4.68 -31.89 -35.98
C ASP A 219 -4.48 -30.36 -35.77
N ASP A 220 -5.04 -29.51 -36.60
CA ASP A 220 -4.93 -28.06 -36.57
C ASP A 220 -6.14 -27.39 -35.90
N GLU A 221 -6.90 -28.09 -35.06
CA GLU A 221 -8.12 -27.59 -34.43
C GLU A 221 -8.13 -27.86 -32.93
N ILE A 222 -8.71 -26.94 -32.16
CA ILE A 222 -8.96 -27.13 -30.72
C ILE A 222 -10.20 -28.00 -30.55
N GLU A 223 -10.00 -29.28 -30.23
CA GLU A 223 -11.07 -30.25 -30.03
C GLU A 223 -11.85 -29.97 -28.73
N ARG A 224 -11.13 -29.63 -27.64
CA ARG A 224 -11.72 -29.46 -26.32
C ARG A 224 -10.92 -28.56 -25.44
N ILE A 225 -11.61 -27.76 -24.63
CA ILE A 225 -11.04 -26.98 -23.52
C ILE A 225 -11.71 -27.44 -22.22
N ALA A 226 -10.93 -27.71 -21.17
CA ALA A 226 -11.46 -28.10 -19.87
C ALA A 226 -10.67 -27.44 -18.73
N SER A 227 -11.37 -27.12 -17.64
CA SER A 227 -10.75 -26.68 -16.41
C SER A 227 -10.50 -27.87 -15.47
N PHE A 228 -9.40 -27.84 -14.72
CA PHE A 228 -9.05 -28.91 -13.80
C PHE A 228 -8.26 -28.42 -12.58
N ASP A 229 -8.27 -29.21 -11.51
CA ASP A 229 -7.43 -29.00 -10.33
C ASP A 229 -5.99 -29.46 -10.62
N PRO A 230 -5.00 -28.55 -10.60
CA PRO A 230 -3.62 -28.89 -10.90
C PRO A 230 -2.97 -29.86 -9.90
N ALA A 231 -3.46 -29.92 -8.65
CA ALA A 231 -2.93 -30.79 -7.59
C ALA A 231 -3.43 -32.24 -7.74
N SER A 232 -4.73 -32.43 -7.97
CA SER A 232 -5.34 -33.76 -8.09
C SER A 232 -5.49 -34.23 -9.53
N GLY A 233 -5.44 -33.33 -10.52
CA GLY A 233 -5.73 -33.62 -11.92
C GLY A 233 -7.21 -33.82 -12.22
N ARG A 234 -8.10 -33.59 -11.25
CA ARG A 234 -9.55 -33.74 -11.43
C ARG A 234 -10.12 -32.64 -12.28
N GLU A 235 -10.80 -32.99 -13.36
CA GLU A 235 -11.51 -32.03 -14.20
C GLU A 235 -12.76 -31.50 -13.50
N TYR A 236 -12.97 -30.17 -13.59
CA TYR A 236 -14.20 -29.51 -13.14
C TYR A 236 -15.27 -29.49 -14.23
N GLY A 237 -14.88 -29.40 -15.50
CA GLY A 237 -15.80 -29.47 -16.64
C GLY A 237 -15.26 -28.85 -17.93
N PRO A 238 -15.97 -29.06 -19.06
CA PRO A 238 -15.63 -28.45 -20.32
C PRO A 238 -15.97 -26.95 -20.36
N MET A 239 -15.26 -26.20 -21.19
CA MET A 239 -15.44 -24.78 -21.42
C MET A 239 -15.42 -24.51 -22.93
N SER A 240 -16.32 -23.68 -23.42
CA SER A 240 -16.35 -23.29 -24.85
C SER A 240 -15.29 -22.23 -25.21
N ARG A 241 -14.80 -21.46 -24.23
CA ARG A 241 -13.85 -20.36 -24.42
C ARG A 241 -12.85 -20.28 -23.29
N LEU A 242 -11.62 -19.90 -23.60
CA LEU A 242 -10.56 -19.66 -22.63
C LEU A 242 -9.81 -18.37 -23.01
N ILE A 243 -9.60 -17.52 -22.02
CA ILE A 243 -8.78 -16.30 -22.14
C ILE A 243 -7.54 -16.51 -21.29
N ILE A 244 -6.37 -16.27 -21.86
CA ILE A 244 -5.08 -16.39 -21.16
C ILE A 244 -4.39 -15.04 -21.23
N HIS A 245 -4.13 -14.46 -20.06
CA HIS A 245 -3.41 -13.19 -19.94
C HIS A 245 -1.89 -13.43 -19.90
N PRO A 246 -1.06 -12.45 -20.35
CA PRO A 246 0.38 -12.53 -20.18
C PRO A 246 0.80 -12.79 -18.74
N ALA A 247 1.90 -13.52 -18.55
CA ALA A 247 2.43 -13.82 -17.23
C ALA A 247 3.19 -12.65 -16.58
N ASN A 248 3.44 -11.57 -17.32
CA ASN A 248 4.09 -10.35 -16.84
C ASN A 248 3.41 -9.12 -17.44
N LEU A 249 3.41 -8.00 -16.68
CA LEU A 249 2.88 -6.71 -17.15
C LEU A 249 3.70 -6.11 -18.29
N PHE A 250 5.02 -6.33 -18.30
CA PHE A 250 5.95 -5.81 -19.30
C PHE A 250 6.34 -6.92 -20.27
N VAL A 251 5.62 -7.01 -21.39
CA VAL A 251 5.92 -7.95 -22.45
C VAL A 251 6.51 -7.19 -23.64
N THR A 252 7.80 -7.39 -23.90
CA THR A 252 8.56 -6.69 -24.94
C THR A 252 8.95 -7.69 -26.04
N THR A 253 8.80 -7.29 -27.31
CA THR A 253 9.27 -8.13 -28.44
C THR A 253 10.75 -7.89 -28.70
N GLN A 254 11.45 -8.87 -29.34
CA GLN A 254 12.86 -8.73 -29.69
C GLN A 254 13.10 -7.51 -30.60
N ASP A 255 12.17 -7.21 -31.49
CA ASP A 255 12.28 -6.04 -32.40
C ASP A 255 12.19 -4.73 -31.61
N GLN A 256 11.33 -4.68 -30.58
CA GLN A 256 11.27 -3.52 -29.67
C GLN A 256 12.54 -3.36 -28.86
N VAL A 257 13.13 -4.47 -28.39
CA VAL A 257 14.42 -4.45 -27.66
C VAL A 257 15.52 -3.93 -28.60
N ASN A 258 15.62 -4.46 -29.81
CA ASN A 258 16.66 -4.05 -30.79
C ASN A 258 16.53 -2.55 -31.13
N ARG A 259 15.31 -2.06 -31.34
CA ARG A 259 15.03 -0.64 -31.57
C ARG A 259 15.44 0.20 -30.39
N ALA A 260 14.98 -0.15 -29.18
CA ALA A 260 15.29 0.58 -27.94
C ALA A 260 16.81 0.66 -27.71
N VAL A 261 17.52 -0.45 -27.88
CA VAL A 261 18.98 -0.50 -27.76
C VAL A 261 19.68 0.44 -28.76
N SER A 262 19.21 0.49 -29.99
CA SER A 262 19.76 1.41 -31.01
C SER A 262 19.50 2.88 -30.69
N GLU A 263 18.30 3.21 -30.21
CA GLU A 263 17.94 4.58 -29.80
C GLU A 263 18.72 5.03 -28.56
N ILE A 264 18.89 4.15 -27.56
CA ILE A 264 19.69 4.42 -26.36
C ILE A 264 21.15 4.69 -26.73
N ASP A 265 21.73 3.92 -27.65
CA ASP A 265 23.12 4.08 -28.08
C ASP A 265 23.36 5.42 -28.79
N VAL A 266 22.40 5.87 -29.62
CA VAL A 266 22.43 7.19 -30.27
C VAL A 266 22.34 8.32 -29.22
N ASP A 267 21.41 8.23 -28.29
CA ASP A 267 21.24 9.24 -27.23
C ASP A 267 22.45 9.26 -26.29
N LEU A 268 23.07 8.11 -26.03
CA LEU A 268 24.32 8.00 -25.25
C LEU A 268 25.44 8.78 -25.92
N GLY A 269 25.67 8.53 -27.22
CA GLY A 269 26.73 9.22 -27.98
C GLY A 269 26.52 10.75 -27.98
N GLY A 270 25.29 11.20 -28.16
CA GLY A 270 24.92 12.61 -28.09
C GLY A 270 25.17 13.22 -26.70
N ARG A 271 24.73 12.55 -25.63
CA ARG A 271 24.89 13.09 -24.28
C ARG A 271 26.33 13.08 -23.79
N VAL A 272 27.12 12.09 -24.17
CA VAL A 272 28.56 12.05 -23.87
C VAL A 272 29.26 13.25 -24.51
N ALA A 273 29.00 13.53 -25.79
CA ALA A 273 29.59 14.69 -26.48
C ALA A 273 29.16 16.02 -25.85
N GLU A 274 27.91 16.16 -25.39
CA GLU A 274 27.43 17.34 -24.67
C GLU A 274 28.21 17.53 -23.35
N LEU A 275 28.34 16.47 -22.52
CA LEU A 275 29.06 16.54 -21.24
C LEU A 275 30.54 16.88 -21.42
N GLU A 276 31.20 16.35 -22.46
CA GLU A 276 32.57 16.70 -22.80
C GLU A 276 32.68 18.17 -23.18
N ALA A 277 31.75 18.68 -23.98
CA ALA A 277 31.71 20.10 -24.37
C ALA A 277 31.41 21.02 -23.18
N GLU A 278 30.65 20.56 -22.18
CA GLU A 278 30.42 21.24 -20.91
C GLU A 278 31.64 21.21 -19.96
N GLY A 279 32.74 20.53 -20.32
CA GLY A 279 33.90 20.37 -19.47
C GLY A 279 33.75 19.36 -18.34
N LYS A 280 32.88 18.36 -18.50
CA LYS A 280 32.55 17.30 -17.53
C LYS A 280 33.01 15.91 -18.03
N PRO A 281 34.34 15.69 -18.24
CA PRO A 281 34.81 14.43 -18.83
C PRO A 281 34.66 13.23 -17.89
N TYR A 282 34.60 13.41 -16.58
CA TYR A 282 34.41 12.33 -15.63
C TYR A 282 32.96 11.83 -15.66
N GLU A 283 31.99 12.74 -15.73
CA GLU A 283 30.58 12.45 -15.87
C GLU A 283 30.29 11.78 -17.23
N ALA A 284 30.90 12.27 -18.30
CA ALA A 284 30.82 11.68 -19.63
C ALA A 284 31.30 10.22 -19.64
N LYS A 285 32.49 9.98 -19.06
CA LYS A 285 33.06 8.64 -18.95
C LYS A 285 32.17 7.71 -18.11
N ARG A 286 31.68 8.15 -16.96
CA ARG A 286 30.80 7.38 -16.08
C ARG A 286 29.52 6.98 -16.79
N LEU A 287 28.88 7.95 -17.47
CA LEU A 287 27.66 7.70 -18.24
C LEU A 287 27.89 6.67 -19.34
N TYR A 288 29.00 6.80 -20.08
CA TYR A 288 29.35 5.87 -21.15
C TYR A 288 29.55 4.45 -20.62
N GLU A 289 30.38 4.26 -19.60
CA GLU A 289 30.69 2.93 -19.05
C GLU A 289 29.43 2.25 -18.50
N ARG A 290 28.62 2.98 -17.75
CA ARG A 290 27.41 2.44 -17.14
C ARG A 290 26.36 2.10 -18.18
N THR A 291 26.07 3.01 -19.11
CA THR A 291 25.04 2.77 -20.11
C THR A 291 25.45 1.66 -21.10
N THR A 292 26.73 1.58 -21.45
CA THR A 292 27.24 0.47 -22.29
C THR A 292 27.04 -0.88 -21.60
N TYR A 293 27.35 -0.96 -20.29
CA TYR A 293 27.10 -2.17 -19.51
C TYR A 293 25.60 -2.52 -19.47
N ASP A 294 24.72 -1.53 -19.21
CA ASP A 294 23.27 -1.74 -19.22
C ASP A 294 22.78 -2.25 -20.59
N LEU A 295 23.31 -1.71 -21.69
CA LEU A 295 23.00 -2.15 -23.07
C LEU A 295 23.43 -3.59 -23.34
N GLU A 296 24.60 -4.01 -22.87
CA GLU A 296 25.06 -5.41 -22.96
C GLU A 296 24.11 -6.34 -22.22
N MET A 297 23.74 -5.99 -20.99
CA MET A 297 22.77 -6.77 -20.21
C MET A 297 21.41 -6.87 -20.87
N ILE A 298 20.90 -5.77 -21.46
CA ILE A 298 19.63 -5.76 -22.19
C ILE A 298 19.70 -6.65 -23.44
N ARG A 299 20.82 -6.64 -24.19
CA ARG A 299 21.00 -7.48 -25.36
C ARG A 299 21.06 -8.98 -25.05
N GLU A 300 21.80 -9.34 -23.98
CA GLU A 300 22.06 -10.74 -23.65
C GLU A 300 20.92 -11.34 -22.78
N LEU A 301 20.38 -10.60 -21.83
CA LEU A 301 19.41 -11.09 -20.86
C LEU A 301 18.00 -10.52 -21.03
N GLY A 302 17.82 -9.50 -21.88
CA GLY A 302 16.56 -8.75 -22.01
C GLY A 302 16.26 -7.83 -20.82
N TYR A 303 17.18 -7.68 -19.87
CA TYR A 303 16.99 -6.95 -18.61
C TYR A 303 18.31 -6.34 -18.11
N CYS A 304 18.23 -5.20 -17.43
CA CYS A 304 19.32 -4.63 -16.62
C CYS A 304 18.79 -4.04 -15.33
N SER A 305 19.68 -3.82 -14.34
CA SER A 305 19.30 -3.12 -13.11
C SER A 305 18.94 -1.67 -13.43
N GLY A 306 17.71 -1.25 -13.06
CA GLY A 306 17.20 0.08 -13.38
C GLY A 306 16.69 0.24 -14.81
N ILE A 307 16.24 -0.86 -15.45
CA ILE A 307 15.68 -0.85 -16.81
C ILE A 307 14.54 0.16 -16.98
N GLU A 308 13.82 0.48 -15.91
CA GLU A 308 12.77 1.49 -15.91
C GLU A 308 13.24 2.89 -16.32
N ASN A 309 14.55 3.19 -16.16
CA ASN A 309 15.13 4.47 -16.60
C ASN A 309 15.20 4.57 -18.15
N TYR A 310 15.02 3.45 -18.83
CA TYR A 310 14.97 3.32 -20.29
C TYR A 310 13.54 3.10 -20.81
N SER A 311 12.50 3.14 -19.97
CA SER A 311 11.11 2.81 -20.33
C SER A 311 10.62 3.55 -21.56
N ARG A 312 10.97 4.84 -21.71
CA ARG A 312 10.60 5.67 -22.86
C ARG A 312 10.93 5.02 -24.21
N TYR A 313 12.10 4.38 -24.34
CA TYR A 313 12.54 3.76 -25.59
C TYR A 313 11.75 2.48 -25.89
N PHE A 314 11.38 1.73 -24.85
CA PHE A 314 10.57 0.51 -25.01
C PHE A 314 9.13 0.84 -25.37
N ASP A 315 8.55 1.88 -24.76
CA ASP A 315 7.17 2.34 -25.00
C ASP A 315 7.05 3.14 -26.32
N GLY A 316 8.16 3.62 -26.87
CA GLY A 316 8.16 4.50 -28.06
C GLY A 316 7.64 5.91 -27.79
N ARG A 317 7.65 6.37 -26.52
CA ARG A 317 7.22 7.72 -26.11
C ARG A 317 8.27 8.78 -26.52
N ARG A 318 7.77 9.98 -26.78
CA ARG A 318 8.63 11.15 -27.01
C ARG A 318 9.19 11.67 -25.68
N PRO A 319 10.34 12.39 -25.71
CA PRO A 319 10.84 13.08 -24.53
C PRO A 319 9.77 14.01 -23.90
N GLY A 320 9.58 13.89 -22.58
CA GLY A 320 8.60 14.67 -21.80
C GLY A 320 7.17 14.14 -21.85
N GLU A 321 6.86 13.17 -22.72
CA GLU A 321 5.54 12.56 -22.78
C GLU A 321 5.27 11.75 -21.51
N ARG A 322 4.02 11.88 -20.97
CA ARG A 322 3.65 11.18 -19.74
C ARG A 322 3.70 9.65 -19.90
N PRO A 323 4.09 8.91 -18.87
CA PRO A 323 3.97 7.45 -18.88
C PRO A 323 2.51 7.02 -18.79
N PHE A 324 2.22 5.81 -19.28
CA PHE A 324 0.98 5.13 -18.93
C PHE A 324 0.96 4.79 -17.45
N CYS A 325 -0.21 4.78 -16.84
CA CYS A 325 -0.41 4.41 -15.44
C CYS A 325 -1.71 3.61 -15.28
N LEU A 326 -2.08 3.24 -14.07
CA LEU A 326 -3.29 2.45 -13.83
C LEU A 326 -4.56 3.14 -14.33
N LEU A 327 -4.62 4.48 -14.34
CA LEU A 327 -5.78 5.24 -14.84
C LEU A 327 -6.04 4.98 -16.33
N ASP A 328 -5.01 4.68 -17.12
CA ASP A 328 -5.14 4.38 -18.55
C ASP A 328 -5.80 3.01 -18.83
N TYR A 329 -5.87 2.14 -17.84
CA TYR A 329 -6.55 0.84 -17.93
C TYR A 329 -8.05 0.92 -17.63
N PHE A 330 -8.49 2.02 -17.02
CA PHE A 330 -9.92 2.25 -16.77
C PHE A 330 -10.64 2.73 -18.01
N PRO A 331 -11.94 2.41 -18.17
CA PRO A 331 -12.77 3.06 -19.17
C PRO A 331 -12.90 4.56 -18.82
N LYS A 332 -13.16 5.40 -19.83
CA LYS A 332 -13.29 6.85 -19.62
C LYS A 332 -14.30 7.25 -18.55
N ASP A 333 -15.39 6.51 -18.43
CA ASP A 333 -16.47 6.77 -17.48
C ASP A 333 -16.34 5.87 -16.24
N PHE A 334 -15.36 6.13 -15.39
CA PHE A 334 -15.17 5.47 -14.11
C PHE A 334 -15.37 6.43 -12.94
N LEU A 335 -15.56 5.89 -11.75
CA LEU A 335 -15.61 6.65 -10.50
C LEU A 335 -14.25 6.57 -9.79
N LEU A 336 -13.68 7.73 -9.45
CA LEU A 336 -12.54 7.80 -8.55
C LEU A 336 -13.01 8.17 -7.14
N ILE A 337 -12.65 7.36 -6.14
CA ILE A 337 -12.84 7.66 -4.73
C ILE A 337 -11.48 7.91 -4.11
N ILE A 338 -11.29 9.06 -3.49
CA ILE A 338 -10.05 9.40 -2.78
C ILE A 338 -10.34 9.36 -1.28
N ASP A 339 -9.88 8.30 -0.62
CA ASP A 339 -10.03 8.16 0.82
C ASP A 339 -8.95 8.96 1.56
N GLU A 340 -9.33 9.52 2.72
CA GLU A 340 -8.54 10.49 3.49
C GLU A 340 -7.92 11.54 2.56
N SER A 341 -8.77 12.16 1.73
CA SER A 341 -8.39 13.03 0.62
C SER A 341 -7.48 14.19 1.04
N HIS A 342 -7.69 14.74 2.24
CA HIS A 342 -6.86 15.80 2.83
C HIS A 342 -5.36 15.43 2.99
N VAL A 343 -5.03 14.13 2.92
CA VAL A 343 -3.66 13.59 2.93
C VAL A 343 -3.27 13.08 1.56
N THR A 344 -4.17 12.33 0.92
CA THR A 344 -3.91 11.67 -0.37
C THR A 344 -3.66 12.69 -1.48
N VAL A 345 -4.44 13.77 -1.55
CA VAL A 345 -4.28 14.81 -2.59
C VAL A 345 -2.94 15.56 -2.47
N PRO A 346 -2.52 16.06 -1.28
CA PRO A 346 -1.18 16.63 -1.12
C PRO A 346 -0.05 15.66 -1.45
N GLN A 347 -0.21 14.36 -1.18
CA GLN A 347 0.77 13.35 -1.54
C GLN A 347 0.91 13.22 -3.06
N ILE A 348 -0.20 13.19 -3.80
CA ILE A 348 -0.19 13.18 -5.27
C ILE A 348 0.55 14.40 -5.81
N HIS A 349 0.31 15.58 -5.23
CA HIS A 349 0.99 16.82 -5.59
C HIS A 349 2.52 16.75 -5.41
N ALA A 350 2.97 16.15 -4.31
CA ALA A 350 4.39 16.13 -3.94
C ALA A 350 5.23 15.10 -4.71
N MET A 351 4.60 14.02 -5.20
CA MET A 351 5.30 12.86 -5.78
C MET A 351 6.21 13.22 -6.95
N TYR A 352 5.71 13.99 -7.91
CA TYR A 352 6.47 14.37 -9.09
C TYR A 352 7.70 15.22 -8.76
N GLY A 353 7.56 16.22 -7.89
CA GLY A 353 8.64 17.12 -7.52
C GLY A 353 9.81 16.40 -6.86
N GLY A 354 9.51 15.49 -5.92
CA GLY A 354 10.53 14.69 -5.23
C GLY A 354 11.28 13.75 -6.16
N ASP A 355 10.57 13.02 -7.02
CA ASP A 355 11.18 12.12 -8.01
C ASP A 355 12.06 12.88 -9.02
N ARG A 356 11.54 13.99 -9.56
CA ARG A 356 12.25 14.81 -10.52
C ARG A 356 13.55 15.39 -9.96
N SER A 357 13.54 15.96 -8.76
CA SER A 357 14.72 16.56 -8.13
C SER A 357 15.85 15.53 -7.97
N ARG A 358 15.51 14.34 -7.50
CA ARG A 358 16.45 13.23 -7.37
C ARG A 358 17.06 12.80 -8.70
N LYS A 359 16.25 12.67 -9.74
CA LYS A 359 16.69 12.24 -11.08
C LYS A 359 17.48 13.29 -11.82
N ILE A 360 17.19 14.59 -11.64
CA ILE A 360 18.00 15.67 -12.19
C ILE A 360 19.46 15.53 -11.70
N SER A 361 19.65 15.32 -10.39
CA SER A 361 20.99 15.10 -9.82
C SER A 361 21.72 13.92 -10.48
N LEU A 362 21.04 12.79 -10.73
CA LEU A 362 21.63 11.63 -11.40
C LEU A 362 22.01 11.91 -12.87
N VAL A 363 21.19 12.67 -13.59
CA VAL A 363 21.44 13.02 -15.00
C VAL A 363 22.57 14.04 -15.15
N GLU A 364 22.60 15.09 -14.30
CA GLU A 364 23.61 16.14 -14.32
C GLU A 364 25.00 15.63 -13.99
N HIS A 365 25.09 14.59 -13.13
CA HIS A 365 26.37 14.00 -12.72
C HIS A 365 26.73 12.71 -13.48
N GLY A 366 26.07 12.42 -14.62
CA GLY A 366 26.44 11.31 -15.49
C GLY A 366 26.13 9.91 -14.96
N PHE A 367 25.18 9.77 -14.04
CA PHE A 367 24.72 8.45 -13.58
C PHE A 367 23.62 7.88 -14.46
N ARG A 368 22.79 8.71 -15.08
CA ARG A 368 21.69 8.28 -15.95
C ARG A 368 21.55 9.20 -17.17
N LEU A 369 21.00 8.64 -18.26
CA LEU A 369 20.59 9.39 -19.45
C LEU A 369 19.40 10.33 -19.11
N PRO A 370 19.19 11.43 -19.86
CA PRO A 370 18.02 12.30 -19.70
C PRO A 370 16.68 11.56 -19.77
N ALA A 371 16.60 10.44 -20.49
CA ALA A 371 15.43 9.58 -20.56
C ALA A 371 14.94 9.08 -19.20
N ALA A 372 15.79 8.99 -18.19
CA ALA A 372 15.41 8.64 -16.82
C ALA A 372 14.38 9.62 -16.22
N LEU A 373 14.35 10.88 -16.68
CA LEU A 373 13.36 11.88 -16.26
C LEU A 373 11.94 11.56 -16.75
N ASP A 374 11.80 10.75 -17.79
CA ASP A 374 10.52 10.36 -18.38
C ASP A 374 9.90 9.11 -17.71
N ASN A 375 10.67 8.38 -16.89
CA ASN A 375 10.15 7.40 -15.95
C ASN A 375 9.75 8.08 -14.65
N ARG A 376 8.55 8.57 -14.56
CA ARG A 376 8.09 9.44 -13.49
C ARG A 376 6.63 9.17 -13.12
N PRO A 377 6.18 9.54 -11.93
CA PRO A 377 4.75 9.60 -11.66
C PRO A 377 4.10 10.70 -12.52
N LEU A 378 2.80 10.67 -12.62
CA LEU A 378 2.04 11.76 -13.22
C LEU A 378 2.32 13.09 -12.51
N THR A 379 2.32 14.17 -13.25
CA THR A 379 2.15 15.50 -12.66
C THR A 379 0.72 15.64 -12.13
N PHE A 380 0.50 16.59 -11.24
CA PHE A 380 -0.85 16.82 -10.71
C PHE A 380 -1.85 17.25 -11.79
N ASP A 381 -1.43 18.06 -12.74
CA ASP A 381 -2.26 18.49 -13.87
C ASP A 381 -2.62 17.32 -14.79
N GLU A 382 -1.68 16.40 -15.02
CA GLU A 382 -1.95 15.17 -15.78
C GLU A 382 -2.96 14.28 -15.05
N PHE A 383 -2.83 14.12 -13.73
CA PHE A 383 -3.79 13.40 -12.90
C PHE A 383 -5.17 14.03 -12.95
N ASP A 384 -5.27 15.36 -12.78
CA ASP A 384 -6.54 16.10 -12.83
C ASP A 384 -7.22 15.96 -14.20
N SER A 385 -6.43 15.94 -15.29
CA SER A 385 -6.94 15.78 -16.67
C SER A 385 -7.45 14.37 -17.02
N LEU A 386 -7.06 13.35 -16.25
CA LEU A 386 -7.47 11.95 -16.46
C LEU A 386 -8.67 11.55 -15.60
N THR A 387 -9.16 12.43 -14.74
CA THR A 387 -10.16 12.12 -13.73
C THR A 387 -11.36 13.05 -13.79
N ASP A 388 -12.45 12.57 -14.38
CA ASP A 388 -13.65 13.40 -14.64
C ASP A 388 -14.70 13.32 -13.52
N ARG A 389 -14.63 12.31 -12.65
CA ARG A 389 -15.63 12.07 -11.60
C ARG A 389 -14.95 11.60 -10.32
N ILE A 390 -14.96 12.45 -9.30
CA ILE A 390 -14.26 12.19 -8.04
C ILE A 390 -15.17 12.34 -6.83
N LEU A 391 -15.14 11.35 -5.95
CA LEU A 391 -15.68 11.44 -4.60
C LEU A 391 -14.51 11.58 -3.61
N TYR A 392 -14.37 12.75 -3.02
CA TYR A 392 -13.43 12.99 -1.93
C TYR A 392 -14.06 12.55 -0.61
N ILE A 393 -13.37 11.73 0.17
CA ILE A 393 -13.83 11.26 1.47
C ILE A 393 -12.83 11.71 2.53
N SER A 394 -13.30 12.46 3.54
CA SER A 394 -12.46 12.91 4.64
C SER A 394 -13.29 13.25 5.88
N ALA A 395 -12.68 13.12 7.06
CA ALA A 395 -13.24 13.67 8.30
C ALA A 395 -12.94 15.18 8.45
N THR A 396 -11.93 15.68 7.72
CA THR A 396 -11.44 17.06 7.75
C THR A 396 -11.02 17.49 6.33
N PRO A 397 -11.97 17.72 5.40
CA PRO A 397 -11.67 18.11 4.03
C PRO A 397 -10.73 19.32 3.97
N ALA A 398 -9.86 19.35 2.96
CA ALA A 398 -8.92 20.44 2.71
C ALA A 398 -9.50 21.47 1.72
N GLU A 399 -8.75 22.56 1.52
CA GLU A 399 -9.17 23.63 0.60
C GLU A 399 -9.37 23.16 -0.83
N TYR A 400 -8.53 22.21 -1.29
CA TYR A 400 -8.61 21.69 -2.64
C TYR A 400 -9.94 20.96 -2.89
N GLU A 401 -10.34 20.03 -2.02
CA GLU A 401 -11.59 19.30 -2.15
C GLU A 401 -12.80 20.25 -2.06
N LEU A 402 -12.74 21.20 -1.13
CA LEU A 402 -13.80 22.21 -0.99
C LEU A 402 -13.92 23.11 -2.20
N MET A 403 -12.79 23.52 -2.79
CA MET A 403 -12.78 24.31 -4.02
C MET A 403 -13.37 23.50 -5.18
N LYS A 404 -12.97 22.23 -5.36
CA LYS A 404 -13.47 21.36 -6.44
C LYS A 404 -14.97 21.06 -6.31
N SER A 405 -15.48 20.92 -5.09
CA SER A 405 -16.91 20.71 -4.80
C SER A 405 -17.70 22.02 -4.60
N GLU A 406 -17.12 23.17 -4.99
CA GLU A 406 -17.77 24.51 -4.91
C GLU A 406 -18.27 24.84 -3.49
N GLY A 407 -17.60 24.33 -2.47
CA GLY A 407 -17.98 24.50 -1.06
C GLY A 407 -19.14 23.61 -0.61
N VAL A 408 -19.70 22.80 -1.51
CA VAL A 408 -20.80 21.87 -1.16
C VAL A 408 -20.22 20.60 -0.57
N VAL A 409 -20.68 20.25 0.63
CA VAL A 409 -20.21 19.08 1.39
C VAL A 409 -21.41 18.26 1.83
N VAL A 410 -21.37 16.95 1.55
CA VAL A 410 -22.33 15.98 2.10
C VAL A 410 -21.84 15.55 3.46
N GLU A 411 -22.62 15.80 4.53
CA GLU A 411 -22.23 15.49 5.89
C GLU A 411 -22.69 14.09 6.32
N GLN A 412 -21.81 13.34 6.97
CA GLN A 412 -22.10 12.08 7.62
C GLN A 412 -21.49 12.07 9.02
N LEU A 413 -22.21 12.60 9.99
CA LEU A 413 -21.73 12.85 11.34
C LEU A 413 -22.22 11.81 12.35
N ILE A 414 -23.34 11.16 12.08
CA ILE A 414 -23.95 10.19 12.99
C ILE A 414 -23.21 8.86 12.93
N ARG A 415 -22.77 8.38 14.10
CA ARG A 415 -22.23 7.03 14.29
C ARG A 415 -23.35 6.05 14.60
N PRO A 416 -23.50 4.96 13.85
CA PRO A 416 -24.53 3.93 14.12
C PRO A 416 -24.42 3.32 15.53
N THR A 417 -23.24 3.35 16.15
CA THR A 417 -22.97 2.85 17.50
C THR A 417 -23.45 3.77 18.62
N GLY A 418 -23.90 4.97 18.28
CA GLY A 418 -24.29 5.99 19.25
C GLY A 418 -23.12 6.67 19.97
N LEU A 419 -21.86 6.32 19.65
CA LEU A 419 -20.67 6.89 20.29
C LEU A 419 -20.55 8.39 20.02
N LEU A 420 -20.26 9.14 21.07
CA LEU A 420 -20.15 10.60 21.06
C LEU A 420 -18.74 11.05 20.69
N ASP A 421 -18.61 12.22 20.06
CA ASP A 421 -17.32 12.90 20.03
C ASP A 421 -16.85 13.24 21.45
N PRO A 422 -15.54 13.12 21.77
CA PRO A 422 -15.03 13.32 23.11
C PRO A 422 -15.14 14.79 23.52
N PRO A 423 -15.45 15.11 24.78
CA PRO A 423 -15.34 16.47 25.28
C PRO A 423 -13.87 16.89 25.27
N ILE A 424 -13.62 18.15 24.90
CA ILE A 424 -12.29 18.76 24.91
C ILE A 424 -12.20 19.73 26.10
N GLU A 425 -11.24 19.50 26.96
CA GLU A 425 -10.91 20.36 28.11
C GLU A 425 -9.60 21.09 27.80
N VAL A 426 -9.54 22.39 28.16
CA VAL A 426 -8.31 23.18 28.04
C VAL A 426 -7.76 23.42 29.45
N ARG A 427 -6.51 23.05 29.66
CA ARG A 427 -5.79 23.23 30.93
C ARG A 427 -4.50 24.03 30.74
N PRO A 428 -3.99 24.75 31.75
CA PRO A 428 -2.78 25.55 31.60
C PRO A 428 -1.54 24.66 31.35
N THR A 429 -0.53 25.24 30.72
CA THR A 429 0.75 24.53 30.47
C THR A 429 1.60 24.41 31.74
N LEU A 430 1.40 25.28 32.70
CA LEU A 430 2.09 25.20 33.99
C LEU A 430 1.72 23.89 34.71
N HIS A 431 2.74 23.08 35.03
CA HIS A 431 2.59 21.72 35.60
C HIS A 431 1.84 20.72 34.70
N GLN A 432 1.86 20.91 33.36
CA GLN A 432 1.17 20.03 32.44
C GLN A 432 1.64 18.56 32.51
N VAL A 433 2.89 18.30 32.89
CA VAL A 433 3.44 16.94 32.99
C VAL A 433 2.91 16.24 34.26
N ASP A 434 2.84 16.95 35.39
CA ASP A 434 2.35 16.41 36.64
C ASP A 434 0.83 16.12 36.55
N ASP A 435 0.07 17.04 35.94
CA ASP A 435 -1.37 16.89 35.69
C ASP A 435 -1.62 15.72 34.70
N LEU A 436 -0.83 15.63 33.63
CA LEU A 436 -0.91 14.52 32.69
C LEU A 436 -0.64 13.18 33.37
N GLU A 437 0.39 13.08 34.22
CA GLU A 437 0.70 11.86 34.95
C GLU A 437 -0.47 11.42 35.83
N HIS A 438 -1.10 12.35 36.54
CA HIS A 438 -2.30 12.08 37.36
C HIS A 438 -3.44 11.53 36.48
N GLU A 439 -3.72 12.14 35.34
CA GLU A 439 -4.75 11.70 34.39
C GLU A 439 -4.45 10.33 33.78
N ILE A 440 -3.17 10.05 33.52
CA ILE A 440 -2.69 8.73 33.06
C ILE A 440 -3.00 7.67 34.14
N GLN A 441 -2.71 7.93 35.41
CA GLN A 441 -2.98 6.99 36.50
C GLN A 441 -4.47 6.66 36.61
N ILE A 442 -5.34 7.67 36.49
CA ILE A 442 -6.80 7.46 36.45
C ILE A 442 -7.23 6.58 35.29
N ALA A 443 -6.64 6.75 34.11
CA ALA A 443 -6.94 5.92 32.94
C ALA A 443 -6.44 4.47 33.12
N ILE A 444 -5.24 4.28 33.65
CA ILE A 444 -4.68 2.96 33.95
C ILE A 444 -5.53 2.18 34.96
N GLU A 445 -5.99 2.85 36.03
CA GLU A 445 -6.89 2.23 37.03
C GLU A 445 -8.19 1.71 36.43
N ARG A 446 -8.64 2.30 35.31
CA ARG A 446 -9.82 1.87 34.55
C ARG A 446 -9.51 0.85 33.48
N GLY A 447 -8.24 0.47 33.29
CA GLY A 447 -7.80 -0.42 32.21
C GLY A 447 -7.85 0.21 30.82
N GLU A 448 -7.86 1.54 30.75
CA GLU A 448 -7.94 2.34 29.54
C GLU A 448 -6.56 2.73 29.03
N ARG A 449 -6.44 3.08 27.73
CA ARG A 449 -5.18 3.50 27.10
C ARG A 449 -5.16 4.99 26.85
N VAL A 450 -3.94 5.55 26.85
CA VAL A 450 -3.70 6.98 26.70
C VAL A 450 -2.80 7.28 25.50
N LEU A 451 -3.17 8.28 24.70
CA LEU A 451 -2.32 8.85 23.67
C LEU A 451 -1.86 10.25 24.06
N VAL A 452 -0.57 10.50 23.92
CA VAL A 452 0.04 11.82 24.21
C VAL A 452 0.74 12.35 22.96
N THR A 453 0.42 13.58 22.57
CA THR A 453 1.11 14.24 21.45
C THR A 453 2.03 15.35 21.94
N THR A 454 3.27 15.31 21.48
CA THR A 454 4.32 16.31 21.73
C THR A 454 4.66 17.10 20.45
N LEU A 455 5.47 18.15 20.56
CA LEU A 455 5.90 18.97 19.42
C LEU A 455 7.17 18.44 18.75
N THR A 456 8.05 17.80 19.52
CA THR A 456 9.36 17.35 19.04
C THR A 456 9.64 15.92 19.45
N LYS A 457 10.55 15.25 18.69
CA LYS A 457 11.03 13.90 19.00
C LYS A 457 11.67 13.86 20.40
N ARG A 458 12.56 14.83 20.69
CA ARG A 458 13.24 14.93 21.97
C ARG A 458 12.27 15.04 23.13
N MET A 459 11.20 15.84 22.99
CA MET A 459 10.17 15.95 24.02
C MET A 459 9.42 14.62 24.23
N ALA A 460 9.17 13.84 23.16
CA ALA A 460 8.55 12.53 23.26
C ALA A 460 9.46 11.53 24.01
N GLU A 461 10.76 11.55 23.72
CA GLU A 461 11.76 10.70 24.38
C GLU A 461 11.91 11.05 25.86
N GLU A 462 12.10 12.35 26.17
CA GLU A 462 12.23 12.84 27.56
C GLU A 462 10.98 12.54 28.40
N LEU A 463 9.79 12.72 27.81
CA LEU A 463 8.52 12.39 28.49
C LEU A 463 8.37 10.88 28.73
N SER A 464 8.73 10.06 27.74
CA SER A 464 8.70 8.60 27.90
C SER A 464 9.64 8.14 29.03
N GLU A 465 10.87 8.67 29.05
CA GLU A 465 11.82 8.35 30.10
C GLU A 465 11.34 8.81 31.50
N TYR A 466 10.72 9.97 31.59
CA TYR A 466 10.12 10.48 32.82
C TYR A 466 9.00 9.53 33.32
N LEU A 467 8.05 9.18 32.48
CA LEU A 467 6.93 8.31 32.82
C LEU A 467 7.37 6.88 33.20
N LEU A 468 8.35 6.32 32.50
CA LEU A 468 8.95 5.01 32.84
C LEU A 468 9.60 5.03 34.24
N ARG A 469 10.30 6.10 34.62
CA ARG A 469 10.87 6.26 35.97
C ARG A 469 9.81 6.32 37.06
N HIS A 470 8.59 6.78 36.73
CA HIS A 470 7.45 6.85 37.63
C HIS A 470 6.55 5.58 37.58
N GLY A 471 7.03 4.52 36.90
CA GLY A 471 6.36 3.22 36.86
C GLY A 471 5.22 3.10 35.87
N VAL A 472 5.06 4.06 34.94
CA VAL A 472 4.07 4.01 33.87
C VAL A 472 4.63 3.22 32.69
N SER A 473 3.93 2.17 32.26
CA SER A 473 4.29 1.41 31.07
C SER A 473 3.97 2.22 29.81
N CYS A 474 4.99 2.75 29.14
CA CYS A 474 4.82 3.60 27.96
C CYS A 474 5.82 3.27 26.86
N SER A 475 5.43 3.61 25.64
CA SER A 475 6.30 3.62 24.46
C SER A 475 6.17 4.93 23.71
N TYR A 476 7.16 5.25 22.88
CA TYR A 476 7.07 6.43 22.02
C TYR A 476 7.30 6.05 20.56
N ILE A 477 6.70 6.82 19.69
CA ILE A 477 6.82 6.63 18.24
C ILE A 477 7.20 7.98 17.59
N HIS A 478 8.17 7.97 16.67
CA HIS A 478 8.55 9.11 15.82
C HIS A 478 8.80 8.67 14.36
N SER A 479 9.17 9.62 13.50
CA SER A 479 9.34 9.37 12.06
C SER A 479 10.38 8.30 11.71
N ASP A 480 11.37 8.07 12.58
CA ASP A 480 12.50 7.18 12.32
C ASP A 480 12.23 5.72 12.77
N VAL A 481 11.07 5.47 13.39
CA VAL A 481 10.61 4.12 13.70
C VAL A 481 10.10 3.47 12.41
N ASP A 482 10.66 2.31 12.06
CA ASP A 482 10.25 1.57 10.87
C ASP A 482 8.77 1.11 10.95
N THR A 483 8.22 0.74 9.80
CA THR A 483 6.79 0.44 9.69
C THR A 483 6.38 -0.80 10.51
N LEU A 484 7.23 -1.83 10.57
CA LEU A 484 6.92 -3.07 11.28
C LEU A 484 6.94 -2.85 12.79
N THR A 485 8.00 -2.21 13.30
CA THR A 485 8.10 -1.83 14.71
C THR A 485 6.93 -0.95 15.14
N ARG A 486 6.47 -0.05 14.25
CA ARG A 486 5.29 0.79 14.50
C ARG A 486 4.01 -0.05 14.67
N VAL A 487 3.78 -1.03 13.79
CA VAL A 487 2.64 -1.93 13.89
C VAL A 487 2.71 -2.74 15.19
N GLN A 488 3.89 -3.24 15.56
CA GLN A 488 4.09 -3.99 16.80
C GLN A 488 3.78 -3.15 18.04
N ILE A 489 4.31 -1.92 18.13
CA ILE A 489 4.02 -0.99 19.24
C ILE A 489 2.51 -0.74 19.37
N MET A 490 1.80 -0.64 18.26
CA MET A 490 0.35 -0.44 18.26
C MET A 490 -0.41 -1.67 18.75
N GLU A 491 0.01 -2.86 18.35
CA GLU A 491 -0.55 -4.11 18.86
C GLU A 491 -0.29 -4.29 20.36
N ASP A 492 0.90 -3.93 20.80
CA ASP A 492 1.30 -4.00 22.20
C ASP A 492 0.49 -3.02 23.08
N LEU A 493 0.18 -1.82 22.55
CA LEU A 493 -0.76 -0.90 23.19
C LEU A 493 -2.16 -1.53 23.31
N ARG A 494 -2.67 -2.18 22.26
CA ARG A 494 -3.96 -2.88 22.29
C ARG A 494 -3.97 -4.04 23.27
N LYS A 495 -2.91 -4.84 23.31
CA LYS A 495 -2.77 -5.97 24.22
C LYS A 495 -2.57 -5.52 25.67
N GLY A 496 -2.24 -4.24 25.89
CA GLY A 496 -1.99 -3.69 27.23
C GLY A 496 -0.56 -3.94 27.73
N THR A 497 0.38 -4.23 26.83
CA THR A 497 1.80 -4.23 27.14
C THR A 497 2.27 -2.82 27.51
N TYR A 498 1.69 -1.82 26.83
CA TYR A 498 1.83 -0.41 27.15
C TYR A 498 0.49 0.21 27.52
N ASP A 499 0.48 1.13 28.48
CA ASP A 499 -0.68 1.90 28.86
C ASP A 499 -0.73 3.25 28.16
N VAL A 500 0.44 3.78 27.82
CA VAL A 500 0.59 5.10 27.20
C VAL A 500 1.44 5.01 25.93
N LEU A 501 0.96 5.68 24.88
CA LEU A 501 1.72 5.87 23.66
C LEU A 501 1.96 7.38 23.44
N ILE A 502 3.24 7.74 23.28
CA ILE A 502 3.69 9.12 23.09
C ILE A 502 4.14 9.30 21.64
N GLY A 503 3.76 10.39 20.99
CA GLY A 503 4.20 10.63 19.62
C GLY A 503 4.11 12.08 19.15
N VAL A 504 4.89 12.42 18.11
CA VAL A 504 4.92 13.76 17.53
C VAL A 504 3.82 13.97 16.48
N ASN A 505 3.68 13.04 15.56
CA ASN A 505 2.79 13.17 14.39
C ASN A 505 2.08 11.87 13.99
N LEU A 506 2.12 10.87 14.83
CA LEU A 506 1.78 9.49 14.49
C LEU A 506 0.31 9.20 14.45
N LEU A 507 -0.46 10.09 15.01
CA LEU A 507 -1.86 9.84 15.30
C LEU A 507 -2.77 10.29 14.16
N ARG A 508 -2.19 10.64 13.00
CA ARG A 508 -2.95 11.23 11.90
C ARG A 508 -3.77 10.22 11.12
N GLU A 509 -3.29 8.98 10.92
CA GLU A 509 -3.82 8.15 9.85
C GLU A 509 -3.95 6.67 10.21
N GLY A 510 -5.10 6.08 9.87
CA GLY A 510 -5.30 4.63 9.81
C GLY A 510 -5.35 3.84 11.12
N LEU A 511 -5.24 4.50 12.28
CA LEU A 511 -5.21 3.83 13.56
C LEU A 511 -6.61 3.74 14.17
N ASP A 512 -7.11 2.53 14.31
CA ASP A 512 -8.35 2.20 14.99
C ASP A 512 -8.04 1.63 16.38
N LEU A 513 -8.11 2.49 17.40
CA LEU A 513 -7.77 2.16 18.78
C LEU A 513 -8.98 2.43 19.70
N PRO A 514 -9.95 1.51 19.73
CA PRO A 514 -11.13 1.68 20.61
C PRO A 514 -10.79 1.64 22.11
N GLU A 515 -9.60 1.16 22.48
CA GLU A 515 -9.11 1.09 23.84
C GLU A 515 -8.66 2.45 24.40
N VAL A 516 -8.42 3.43 23.51
CA VAL A 516 -7.96 4.77 23.90
C VAL A 516 -9.11 5.61 24.43
N ALA A 517 -9.05 5.95 25.71
CA ALA A 517 -10.02 6.81 26.39
C ALA A 517 -9.51 8.24 26.58
N LEU A 518 -8.21 8.45 26.73
CA LEU A 518 -7.63 9.77 26.91
C LEU A 518 -6.68 10.13 25.77
N VAL A 519 -6.87 11.32 25.21
CA VAL A 519 -5.92 11.95 24.29
C VAL A 519 -5.44 13.26 24.91
N ALA A 520 -4.15 13.38 25.15
CA ALA A 520 -3.53 14.58 25.67
C ALA A 520 -2.67 15.28 24.62
N VAL A 521 -2.84 16.57 24.46
CA VAL A 521 -2.08 17.40 23.53
C VAL A 521 -1.29 18.42 24.31
N LEU A 522 0.02 18.21 24.43
CA LEU A 522 0.92 19.15 25.11
C LEU A 522 1.18 20.36 24.20
N ASP A 523 1.32 21.54 24.83
CA ASP A 523 1.58 22.80 24.12
C ASP A 523 0.64 23.00 22.91
N ALA A 524 -0.66 22.84 23.12
CA ALA A 524 -1.67 22.92 22.06
C ALA A 524 -1.79 24.32 21.46
N ASP A 525 -1.35 25.36 22.16
CA ASP A 525 -1.36 26.77 21.72
C ASP A 525 -0.14 27.16 20.85
N LYS A 526 0.81 26.28 20.61
CA LYS A 526 1.95 26.52 19.71
C LYS A 526 1.52 26.28 18.27
N GLU A 527 0.90 27.30 17.65
CA GLU A 527 0.39 27.20 16.29
C GLU A 527 1.44 26.75 15.30
N GLY A 528 1.03 25.90 14.37
CA GLY A 528 1.88 25.30 13.34
C GLY A 528 1.21 24.07 12.73
N PHE A 529 1.93 23.40 11.83
CA PHE A 529 1.41 22.24 11.10
C PHE A 529 0.86 21.13 12.04
N LEU A 530 1.51 20.89 13.19
CA LEU A 530 1.12 19.86 14.16
C LEU A 530 -0.05 20.30 15.06
N ARG A 531 -0.38 21.57 15.11
CA ARG A 531 -1.44 22.16 15.95
C ARG A 531 -2.46 22.94 15.12
N SER A 532 -2.53 22.66 13.80
CA SER A 532 -3.59 23.16 12.94
C SER A 532 -4.95 22.59 13.34
N HIS A 533 -6.03 23.27 13.01
CA HIS A 533 -7.40 22.78 13.22
C HIS A 533 -7.59 21.32 12.76
N ARG A 534 -7.12 20.97 11.57
CA ARG A 534 -7.20 19.60 11.05
C ARG A 534 -6.45 18.59 11.92
N SER A 535 -5.21 18.93 12.30
CA SER A 535 -4.38 18.06 13.14
C SER A 535 -5.02 17.83 14.51
N LEU A 536 -5.51 18.88 15.15
CA LEU A 536 -6.17 18.81 16.45
C LEU A 536 -7.48 18.02 16.38
N THR A 537 -8.30 18.24 15.34
CA THR A 537 -9.56 17.49 15.14
C THR A 537 -9.33 16.00 14.93
N GLN A 538 -8.32 15.63 14.14
CA GLN A 538 -7.96 14.22 13.91
C GLN A 538 -7.42 13.55 15.18
N THR A 539 -6.56 14.25 15.91
CA THR A 539 -6.00 13.78 17.18
C THR A 539 -7.11 13.58 18.22
N ALA A 540 -8.00 14.55 18.38
CA ALA A 540 -9.16 14.46 19.27
C ALA A 540 -10.08 13.29 18.87
N GLY A 541 -10.30 13.09 17.59
CA GLY A 541 -11.12 11.99 17.04
C GLY A 541 -10.63 10.58 17.38
N ARG A 542 -9.38 10.41 17.86
CA ARG A 542 -8.87 9.09 18.31
C ARG A 542 -9.57 8.58 19.56
N ALA A 543 -9.99 9.47 20.47
CA ALA A 543 -10.78 9.10 21.64
C ALA A 543 -12.28 8.89 21.34
N ALA A 544 -12.76 9.19 20.14
CA ALA A 544 -14.18 9.12 19.76
C ALA A 544 -14.75 7.69 19.63
N ARG A 545 -13.91 6.66 19.76
CA ARG A 545 -14.31 5.24 19.71
C ARG A 545 -14.48 4.60 21.09
N ASN A 546 -14.12 5.31 22.14
CA ASN A 546 -14.29 4.90 23.51
C ASN A 546 -15.50 5.61 24.12
N VAL A 547 -16.30 4.90 24.90
CA VAL A 547 -17.47 5.47 25.60
C VAL A 547 -17.04 6.55 26.59
N ASN A 548 -15.86 6.36 27.23
CA ASN A 548 -15.26 7.28 28.18
C ASN A 548 -14.28 8.26 27.52
N GLY A 549 -14.33 8.37 26.18
CA GLY A 549 -13.42 9.20 25.43
C GLY A 549 -13.39 10.65 25.86
N ARG A 550 -12.20 11.19 26.16
CA ARG A 550 -11.97 12.60 26.54
C ARG A 550 -10.64 13.11 25.97
N VAL A 551 -10.54 14.42 25.82
CA VAL A 551 -9.36 15.10 25.26
C VAL A 551 -8.95 16.25 26.18
N ILE A 552 -7.66 16.38 26.44
CA ILE A 552 -7.09 17.50 27.18
C ILE A 552 -6.11 18.24 26.25
N PHE A 553 -6.35 19.53 26.08
CA PHE A 553 -5.44 20.47 25.45
C PHE A 553 -4.72 21.27 26.52
N TYR A 554 -3.41 21.08 26.67
CA TYR A 554 -2.59 21.92 27.53
C TYR A 554 -2.18 23.17 26.76
N ALA A 555 -2.70 24.31 27.21
CA ALA A 555 -2.53 25.60 26.54
C ALA A 555 -2.76 26.77 27.51
N ASP A 556 -1.96 27.83 27.37
CA ASP A 556 -2.14 29.05 28.18
C ASP A 556 -3.13 30.02 27.51
N LYS A 557 -3.38 29.85 26.22
CA LYS A 557 -4.36 30.60 25.43
C LYS A 557 -5.06 29.72 24.41
N VAL A 558 -6.34 29.97 24.18
CA VAL A 558 -7.09 29.28 23.13
C VAL A 558 -6.78 29.97 21.79
N THR A 559 -6.13 29.24 20.87
CA THR A 559 -5.82 29.70 19.52
C THR A 559 -7.04 29.54 18.61
N GLU A 560 -7.00 30.13 17.41
CA GLU A 560 -8.06 29.99 16.41
C GLU A 560 -8.24 28.51 16.00
N SER A 561 -7.16 27.78 15.78
CA SER A 561 -7.18 26.35 15.46
C SER A 561 -7.82 25.52 16.57
N MET A 562 -7.53 25.83 17.82
CA MET A 562 -8.17 25.16 18.98
C MET A 562 -9.66 25.49 19.04
N ARG A 563 -10.03 26.76 18.90
CA ARG A 563 -11.41 27.20 18.94
C ARG A 563 -12.27 26.50 17.91
N LEU A 564 -11.83 26.48 16.65
CA LEU A 564 -12.52 25.77 15.56
C LEU A 564 -12.67 24.28 15.85
N THR A 565 -11.66 23.64 16.46
CA THR A 565 -11.71 22.21 16.83
C THR A 565 -12.71 21.97 17.95
N ILE A 566 -12.71 22.80 18.97
CA ILE A 566 -13.63 22.70 20.13
C ILE A 566 -15.08 22.90 19.67
N ASP A 567 -15.34 23.96 18.89
CA ASP A 567 -16.68 24.30 18.41
C ASP A 567 -17.24 23.19 17.52
N GLU A 568 -16.44 22.69 16.57
CA GLU A 568 -16.86 21.61 15.65
C GLU A 568 -17.09 20.29 16.40
N THR A 569 -16.23 19.95 17.35
CA THR A 569 -16.39 18.73 18.17
C THR A 569 -17.66 18.82 19.04
N ALA A 570 -17.93 20.00 19.61
CA ALA A 570 -19.15 20.24 20.39
C ALA A 570 -20.41 20.17 19.51
N ARG A 571 -20.40 20.74 18.30
CA ARG A 571 -21.47 20.64 17.31
C ARG A 571 -21.80 19.17 16.95
N ARG A 572 -20.77 18.39 16.61
CA ARG A 572 -20.90 16.96 16.27
C ARG A 572 -21.45 16.16 17.44
N ARG A 573 -20.93 16.41 18.65
CA ARG A 573 -21.41 15.77 19.89
C ARG A 573 -22.88 16.07 20.15
N ALA A 574 -23.31 17.32 20.03
CA ALA A 574 -24.69 17.73 20.22
C ALA A 574 -25.65 17.05 19.21
N LYS A 575 -25.25 16.99 17.93
CA LYS A 575 -26.02 16.29 16.89
C LYS A 575 -26.18 14.80 17.19
N GLN A 576 -25.09 14.15 17.63
CA GLN A 576 -25.15 12.73 18.01
C GLN A 576 -26.02 12.47 19.26
N ILE A 577 -25.96 13.32 20.26
CA ILE A 577 -26.82 13.22 21.47
C ILE A 577 -28.28 13.31 21.08
N ALA A 578 -28.67 14.33 20.31
CA ALA A 578 -30.03 14.50 19.85
C ALA A 578 -30.55 13.27 19.06
N TYR A 579 -29.71 12.73 18.18
CA TYR A 579 -30.03 11.52 17.44
C TYR A 579 -30.20 10.29 18.36
N ASN A 580 -29.32 10.13 19.35
CA ASN A 580 -29.39 9.03 20.31
C ASN A 580 -30.68 9.09 21.13
N GLU A 581 -31.05 10.30 21.61
CA GLU A 581 -32.28 10.52 22.39
C GLU A 581 -33.54 10.21 21.54
N GLU A 582 -33.59 10.69 20.28
CA GLU A 582 -34.71 10.46 19.37
C GLU A 582 -34.91 8.97 19.06
N HIS A 583 -33.81 8.21 18.92
CA HIS A 583 -33.83 6.80 18.52
C HIS A 583 -33.65 5.83 19.69
N GLY A 584 -33.55 6.30 20.92
CA GLY A 584 -33.36 5.47 22.11
C GLY A 584 -32.05 4.67 22.10
N LEU A 585 -30.99 5.21 21.48
CA LEU A 585 -29.71 4.55 21.37
C LEU A 585 -28.83 4.80 22.60
N THR A 586 -28.26 3.74 23.14
CA THR A 586 -27.22 3.83 24.17
C THR A 586 -25.86 3.65 23.50
N PRO A 587 -24.89 4.56 23.72
CA PRO A 587 -23.54 4.43 23.20
C PRO A 587 -22.91 3.08 23.54
N GLN A 588 -22.45 2.36 22.54
CA GLN A 588 -21.82 1.04 22.71
C GLN A 588 -20.42 1.04 22.12
N GLN A 589 -19.46 0.60 22.93
CA GLN A 589 -18.08 0.42 22.48
C GLN A 589 -18.00 -0.77 21.52
N ILE A 590 -17.31 -0.59 20.40
CA ILE A 590 -17.02 -1.67 19.48
C ILE A 590 -15.92 -2.52 20.08
N VAL A 591 -16.25 -3.71 20.58
CA VAL A 591 -15.26 -4.74 20.90
C VAL A 591 -14.92 -5.46 19.60
N LYS A 592 -13.82 -5.10 18.96
CA LYS A 592 -13.25 -5.96 17.92
C LYS A 592 -12.63 -7.15 18.64
N ASN A 593 -13.16 -8.34 18.40
CA ASN A 593 -12.42 -9.55 18.73
C ASN A 593 -11.02 -9.38 18.12
N SER A 594 -9.99 -9.55 18.94
CA SER A 594 -8.59 -9.55 18.53
C SER A 594 -8.26 -10.82 17.71
N SER A 595 -9.03 -11.09 16.67
CA SER A 595 -8.55 -11.91 15.57
C SER A 595 -7.48 -11.05 14.91
N ALA A 596 -6.25 -11.48 15.12
CA ALA A 596 -5.05 -10.89 14.61
C ALA A 596 -5.29 -10.30 13.23
N VAL A 597 -4.81 -9.08 13.01
CA VAL A 597 -4.64 -8.50 11.68
C VAL A 597 -3.75 -9.45 10.84
N PHE A 598 -3.13 -10.44 11.51
CA PHE A 598 -2.38 -11.56 10.95
C PHE A 598 -3.08 -12.87 11.32
N PRO A 599 -3.66 -13.61 10.39
CA PRO A 599 -4.11 -14.96 10.66
C PRO A 599 -2.91 -15.90 10.79
N ASP A 600 -2.91 -16.67 11.85
CA ASP A 600 -2.03 -17.83 11.98
C ASP A 600 -2.08 -18.71 10.72
N LYS A 601 -0.93 -19.15 10.25
CA LYS A 601 -0.67 -19.97 9.05
C LYS A 601 -1.36 -21.35 9.04
N LYS A 602 -2.57 -21.51 9.56
CA LYS A 602 -3.30 -22.80 9.50
C LYS A 602 -4.81 -22.60 9.44
N SER A 603 -5.32 -22.26 8.26
CA SER A 603 -6.62 -22.77 7.77
C SER A 603 -6.91 -22.29 6.34
N SER A 604 -6.97 -23.23 5.43
CA SER A 604 -7.75 -23.33 4.18
C SER A 604 -8.18 -22.04 3.46
N GLY A 605 -7.53 -21.69 2.35
CA GLY A 605 -8.21 -21.47 1.06
C GLY A 605 -8.86 -20.13 0.75
N GLU A 606 -8.74 -19.09 1.58
CA GLU A 606 -9.21 -17.75 1.21
C GLU A 606 -8.05 -16.75 1.11
N PRO A 607 -8.03 -15.85 0.11
CA PRO A 607 -6.97 -14.86 -0.01
C PRO A 607 -7.05 -13.87 1.15
N GLN A 608 -6.13 -14.04 2.09
CA GLN A 608 -5.94 -13.13 3.21
C GLN A 608 -5.19 -11.89 2.75
N ALA A 609 -5.62 -10.70 3.18
CA ALA A 609 -4.89 -9.45 2.97
C ALA A 609 -3.44 -9.63 3.44
N TYR A 610 -2.50 -9.54 2.51
CA TYR A 610 -1.08 -9.75 2.76
C TYR A 610 -0.51 -8.60 3.59
N ILE A 611 0.10 -8.94 4.71
CA ILE A 611 0.94 -8.04 5.50
C ILE A 611 2.37 -8.52 5.33
N GLU A 612 3.27 -7.58 5.03
CA GLU A 612 4.71 -7.80 4.81
C GLU A 612 5.26 -8.85 5.79
N ALA A 613 5.85 -9.91 5.26
CA ALA A 613 6.56 -10.88 6.06
C ALA A 613 7.77 -10.19 6.69
N ALA A 614 7.95 -10.39 7.99
CA ALA A 614 9.19 -10.03 8.64
C ALA A 614 10.36 -10.72 7.91
N PRO A 615 11.51 -10.05 7.76
CA PRO A 615 12.69 -10.71 7.21
C PRO A 615 13.01 -11.90 8.09
N ASP A 616 13.04 -13.08 7.49
CA ASP A 616 13.49 -14.38 7.98
C ASP A 616 13.44 -14.55 9.51
N ALA A 617 12.35 -15.14 9.99
CA ALA A 617 12.48 -15.99 11.16
C ALA A 617 13.49 -17.10 10.76
N PRO A 618 14.62 -17.23 11.46
CA PRO A 618 15.64 -18.19 11.09
C PRO A 618 15.00 -19.58 11.08
N VAL A 619 15.08 -20.23 9.90
CA VAL A 619 14.68 -21.62 9.74
C VAL A 619 15.49 -22.39 10.76
N GLU A 620 14.85 -22.98 11.76
CA GLU A 620 15.53 -23.89 12.68
C GLU A 620 16.12 -25.03 11.85
N ASP A 621 17.44 -25.14 11.88
CA ASP A 621 18.12 -26.24 11.23
C ASP A 621 17.66 -27.56 11.93
N PRO A 622 17.03 -28.47 11.19
CA PRO A 622 16.59 -29.75 11.77
C PRO A 622 17.72 -30.53 12.49
N ILE A 623 18.97 -30.27 12.13
CA ILE A 623 20.15 -30.83 12.72
C ILE A 623 20.38 -30.32 14.16
N GLU A 624 20.07 -29.06 14.42
CA GLU A 624 20.23 -28.43 15.75
C GLU A 624 19.31 -29.04 16.82
N GLN A 625 18.20 -29.66 16.45
CA GLN A 625 17.27 -30.32 17.37
C GLN A 625 17.81 -31.68 17.90
N LEU A 626 18.81 -32.25 17.22
CA LEU A 626 19.39 -33.54 17.51
C LEU A 626 20.74 -33.43 18.25
N LEU A 627 21.27 -32.21 18.46
CA LEU A 627 22.56 -31.99 19.09
C LEU A 627 22.48 -32.06 20.62
N SER A 628 23.47 -32.74 21.23
CA SER A 628 23.64 -32.70 22.68
C SER A 628 24.13 -31.35 23.18
N PRO A 629 23.95 -31.02 24.49
CA PRO A 629 24.42 -29.76 25.06
C PRO A 629 25.92 -29.47 24.83
N ASP A 630 26.76 -30.48 24.79
CA ASP A 630 28.20 -30.32 24.54
C ASP A 630 28.48 -30.05 23.06
N GLN A 631 27.72 -30.65 22.16
CA GLN A 631 27.78 -30.34 20.71
C GLN A 631 27.28 -28.93 20.38
N LEU A 632 26.24 -28.48 21.07
CA LEU A 632 25.74 -27.09 20.94
C LEU A 632 26.80 -26.08 21.43
N ARG A 633 27.54 -26.39 22.52
CA ARG A 633 28.64 -25.53 22.98
C ARG A 633 29.78 -25.44 21.96
N SER A 634 30.16 -26.57 21.36
CA SER A 634 31.17 -26.61 20.30
C SER A 634 30.75 -25.83 19.06
N LEU A 635 29.47 -25.92 18.68
CA LEU A 635 28.90 -25.12 17.58
C LEU A 635 28.93 -23.61 17.88
N MET A 636 28.61 -23.23 19.11
CA MET A 636 28.71 -21.85 19.57
C MET A 636 30.12 -21.27 19.48
N GLU A 637 31.15 -22.08 19.88
CA GLU A 637 32.56 -21.66 19.78
C GLU A 637 32.96 -21.44 18.31
N SER A 638 32.56 -22.34 17.40
CA SER A 638 32.76 -22.17 15.95
C SER A 638 32.10 -20.90 15.42
N LYS A 639 30.83 -20.70 15.73
CA LYS A 639 30.07 -19.51 15.29
C LYS A 639 30.63 -18.18 15.86
N ARG A 640 31.16 -18.23 17.08
CA ARG A 640 31.84 -17.07 17.67
C ARG A 640 33.15 -16.74 16.95
N ALA A 641 33.92 -17.74 16.53
CA ALA A 641 35.12 -17.54 15.74
C ALA A 641 34.80 -16.96 14.33
N GLU A 642 33.77 -17.49 13.68
CA GLU A 642 33.27 -17.00 12.39
C GLU A 642 32.81 -15.53 12.50
N MET A 643 32.04 -15.17 13.55
CA MET A 643 31.61 -13.80 13.81
C MET A 643 32.79 -12.84 14.01
N MET A 644 33.83 -13.26 14.76
CA MET A 644 35.01 -12.46 14.94
C MET A 644 35.82 -12.30 13.65
N ALA A 645 35.85 -13.32 12.79
CA ALA A 645 36.48 -13.25 11.47
C ALA A 645 35.74 -12.26 10.56
N ALA A 646 34.42 -12.37 10.45
CA ALA A 646 33.59 -11.43 9.68
C ALA A 646 33.74 -9.98 10.18
N ALA A 647 33.79 -9.76 11.49
CA ALA A 647 34.03 -8.42 12.07
C ALA A 647 35.43 -7.85 11.74
N LYS A 648 36.45 -8.71 11.63
CA LYS A 648 37.79 -8.30 11.21
C LYS A 648 37.85 -7.92 9.73
N GLU A 649 37.05 -8.58 8.90
CA GLU A 649 36.93 -8.30 7.46
C GLU A 649 35.97 -7.13 7.17
N LEU A 650 35.45 -6.47 8.23
CA LEU A 650 34.47 -5.39 8.15
C LEU A 650 33.12 -5.78 7.52
N ASP A 651 32.82 -7.06 7.44
CA ASP A 651 31.50 -7.57 7.06
C ASP A 651 30.54 -7.53 8.26
N PHE A 652 30.01 -6.33 8.55
CA PHE A 652 29.15 -6.09 9.69
C PHE A 652 27.76 -6.76 9.55
N ILE A 653 27.31 -7.07 8.33
CA ILE A 653 26.04 -7.74 8.09
C ILE A 653 26.16 -9.21 8.52
N GLU A 654 27.20 -9.90 8.05
CA GLU A 654 27.45 -11.30 8.42
C GLU A 654 27.82 -11.43 9.90
N ALA A 655 28.59 -10.50 10.45
CA ALA A 655 28.89 -10.48 11.90
C ALA A 655 27.61 -10.29 12.74
N ALA A 656 26.65 -9.47 12.30
CA ALA A 656 25.37 -9.28 12.99
C ALA A 656 24.47 -10.52 12.89
N ARG A 657 24.44 -11.20 11.74
CA ARG A 657 23.73 -12.47 11.54
C ARG A 657 24.25 -13.55 12.48
N LEU A 658 25.55 -13.76 12.51
CA LEU A 658 26.21 -14.74 13.36
C LEU A 658 26.03 -14.42 14.86
N ARG A 659 26.00 -13.15 15.26
CA ARG A 659 25.69 -12.74 16.63
C ARG A 659 24.27 -13.17 17.04
N ASN A 660 23.29 -12.97 16.15
CA ASN A 660 21.90 -13.36 16.43
C ASN A 660 21.76 -14.89 16.52
N GLU A 661 22.48 -15.65 15.70
CA GLU A 661 22.56 -17.11 15.82
C GLU A 661 23.16 -17.54 17.16
N LEU A 662 24.22 -16.89 17.62
CA LEU A 662 24.85 -17.17 18.92
C LEU A 662 23.89 -16.93 20.09
N GLN A 663 23.16 -15.82 20.10
CA GLN A 663 22.18 -15.53 21.14
C GLN A 663 21.09 -16.61 21.21
N ARG A 664 20.61 -17.07 20.03
CA ARG A 664 19.62 -18.16 19.96
C ARG A 664 20.15 -19.49 20.53
N LEU A 665 21.39 -19.84 20.20
CA LEU A 665 22.04 -21.05 20.72
C LEU A 665 22.27 -20.96 22.24
N GLU A 666 22.61 -19.79 22.77
CA GLU A 666 22.75 -19.51 24.21
C GLU A 666 21.41 -19.70 24.96
N GLU A 667 20.31 -19.16 24.42
CA GLU A 667 18.97 -19.36 24.97
C GLU A 667 18.56 -20.82 24.96
N LYS A 668 18.84 -21.54 23.86
CA LYS A 668 18.53 -22.98 23.75
C LYS A 668 19.27 -23.81 24.75
N ILE A 669 20.57 -23.56 24.98
CA ILE A 669 21.35 -24.22 26.01
C ILE A 669 20.80 -23.92 27.40
N ARG A 670 20.35 -22.69 27.65
CA ARG A 670 19.74 -22.28 28.92
C ARG A 670 18.40 -22.97 29.20
N LEU A 671 17.64 -23.32 28.16
CA LEU A 671 16.37 -24.05 28.26
C LEU A 671 16.58 -25.56 28.46
N LEU A 672 17.77 -26.08 28.09
CA LEU A 672 18.14 -27.50 28.24
C LEU A 672 18.89 -27.78 29.56
N GLN A 673 19.25 -26.77 30.34
CA GLN A 673 19.78 -26.84 31.70
C GLN A 673 18.67 -26.62 32.74
#